data_097094f1fe26498889692870ec8c1ca2
#
_entry.id   097094f1fe26498889692870ec8c1ca2
#
_cell.length_a   1.000
_cell.length_b   1.000
_cell.length_c   1.000
_cell.angle_alpha   90.00
_cell.angle_beta   90.00
_cell.angle_gamma   90.00
#
_symmetry.space_group_name_H-M   'P 1'
#
loop_
_entity.id
_entity.type
_entity.pdbx_description
1 polymer ?
#
loop_
_entity_poly.entity_id
_entity_poly.type
_entity_poly.pdbx_seq_one_letter_code
_entity_poly.pdbx_strand_id
1 'polypeptide(L)'
;MNIPTIFWVVPAASVVALAFAWGFYRLMKREDEGTDRMREIAAHVRKGAMAYLRQQYKVVSIIFVVLALFFAYLAYGAGVQNEWVPFAFLTGGFFSGLAGYFGMKTATYASARTANAARQSLDRGLKVAFRSGAVMGLVVVGLGLLDISFWYLILNAFVDVTGPQKLVIITTTMLTFGMGASTQALFARVGGGIYTKAADVGADLVGKVEAGIPEDDPRNPATIADNVGDNVGDVAGMGADLYESYCGSILATAALGAAAFAAAGNEALQLKAVLAPMLIAAVGIVLSILGIYLVRTKEGATMRELLRSLGVGVNFSSALIAVAAFGILYLLGIQNWVGLSFSVITGLVAGIVIGQATEYYTSHSYKPTRKIAESSQTGPATVIISGVGSGMISTAIPVVTIGVAIILAYLCAIGFDVKNMLAPQNLSLGLYGIGIASVGMLSTLGITLATDAYGPIADNAGGNAEMSGLGPEVRKRTDALDALGNTTAATGKGFAIGSAALTALALLASYIEEIRIGLLHNGVTMLDLPSGATRFVQDASILDFMDYYHISLMNPTVLIGLFIGAMMSFLFCGLTMNAVGRAAESMVQEVRRQFREIKGILTGEGTPDYARCVAISTRGAQREMLLPSLLAIIVPVAVGLIFGVAGVMGLLVGGLSSGFVLAVFMANAGGAWDNAKKMIEEGHFGGKGSDCHKATVVGDTVGDPFKDTSGPSLNILIKLMSMVSIVMAGLTVAWHIF
;
A
#
# COMPACT_ATOMS: atom_id res chain seq x y z
N MET A 1 22.63 -1.07 -25.70
CA MET A 1 23.55 -0.75 -24.60
C MET A 1 24.00 -2.06 -23.95
N ASN A 2 25.29 -2.21 -23.65
CA ASN A 2 25.76 -3.41 -22.96
C ASN A 2 25.25 -3.44 -21.52
N ILE A 3 24.66 -4.57 -21.13
CA ILE A 3 24.13 -4.77 -19.78
C ILE A 3 25.30 -5.04 -18.82
N PRO A 4 25.53 -4.20 -17.80
CA PRO A 4 26.63 -4.42 -16.87
C PRO A 4 26.39 -5.68 -16.03
N THR A 5 27.45 -6.38 -15.68
CA THR A 5 27.37 -7.63 -14.89
C THR A 5 26.63 -7.44 -13.57
N ILE A 6 26.76 -6.26 -12.94
CA ILE A 6 26.10 -5.94 -11.67
C ILE A 6 24.56 -5.93 -11.77
N PHE A 7 24.00 -5.66 -12.96
CA PHE A 7 22.55 -5.71 -13.18
C PHE A 7 21.94 -7.07 -12.82
N TRP A 8 22.67 -8.16 -13.09
CA TRP A 8 22.17 -9.53 -12.87
C TRP A 8 21.92 -9.86 -11.40
N VAL A 9 22.42 -9.04 -10.48
CA VAL A 9 22.10 -9.14 -9.04
C VAL A 9 20.60 -8.89 -8.82
N VAL A 10 19.96 -8.02 -9.62
CA VAL A 10 18.55 -7.67 -9.48
C VAL A 10 17.61 -8.86 -9.77
N PRO A 11 17.64 -9.48 -10.96
CA PRO A 11 16.84 -10.68 -11.21
C PRO A 11 17.24 -11.87 -10.34
N ALA A 12 18.52 -11.99 -9.96
CA ALA A 12 18.96 -13.05 -9.04
C ALA A 12 18.30 -12.90 -7.65
N ALA A 13 18.27 -11.68 -7.10
CA ALA A 13 17.58 -11.40 -5.83
C ALA A 13 16.09 -11.69 -5.93
N SER A 14 15.46 -11.38 -7.06
CA SER A 14 14.05 -11.73 -7.31
C SER A 14 13.83 -13.26 -7.24
N VAL A 15 14.67 -14.04 -7.91
CA VAL A 15 14.59 -15.51 -7.87
C VAL A 15 14.81 -16.04 -6.45
N VAL A 16 15.77 -15.48 -5.71
CA VAL A 16 16.00 -15.83 -4.30
C VAL A 16 14.78 -15.53 -3.44
N ALA A 17 14.14 -14.35 -3.59
CA ALA A 17 12.91 -14.02 -2.87
C ALA A 17 11.80 -15.05 -3.13
N LEU A 18 11.55 -15.38 -4.40
CA LEU A 18 10.52 -16.33 -4.79
C LEU A 18 10.84 -17.77 -4.32
N ALA A 19 12.12 -18.16 -4.31
CA ALA A 19 12.55 -19.46 -3.80
C ALA A 19 12.32 -19.58 -2.28
N PHE A 20 12.66 -18.53 -1.52
CA PHE A 20 12.37 -18.49 -0.06
C PHE A 20 10.87 -18.41 0.23
N ALA A 21 10.09 -17.65 -0.55
CA ALA A 21 8.63 -17.63 -0.45
C ALA A 21 8.06 -19.03 -0.64
N TRP A 22 8.51 -19.75 -1.68
CA TRP A 22 8.13 -21.15 -1.91
C TRP A 22 8.54 -22.08 -0.76
N GLY A 23 9.75 -21.88 -0.22
CA GLY A 23 10.24 -22.62 0.95
C GLY A 23 9.36 -22.43 2.17
N PHE A 24 9.04 -21.18 2.53
CA PHE A 24 8.13 -20.87 3.65
C PHE A 24 6.70 -21.37 3.42
N TYR A 25 6.19 -21.26 2.20
CA TYR A 25 4.89 -21.85 1.85
C TYR A 25 4.87 -23.36 2.03
N ARG A 26 5.92 -24.08 1.60
CA ARG A 26 6.03 -25.53 1.84
C ARG A 26 6.14 -25.87 3.32
N LEU A 27 6.90 -25.11 4.10
CA LEU A 27 7.01 -25.30 5.54
C LEU A 27 5.65 -25.12 6.22
N MET A 28 4.91 -24.08 5.89
CA MET A 28 3.55 -23.85 6.37
C MET A 28 2.61 -25.00 5.99
N LYS A 29 2.67 -25.48 4.74
CA LYS A 29 1.82 -26.61 4.28
C LYS A 29 2.13 -27.94 4.96
N ARG A 30 3.30 -28.12 5.57
CA ARG A 30 3.65 -29.32 6.37
C ARG A 30 3.04 -29.28 7.77
N GLU A 31 2.68 -28.12 8.29
CA GLU A 31 1.96 -28.02 9.56
C GLU A 31 0.55 -28.59 9.38
N ASP A 32 0.05 -29.28 10.41
CA ASP A 32 -1.28 -29.88 10.40
C ASP A 32 -2.37 -28.80 10.55
N GLU A 33 -3.46 -28.93 9.81
CA GLU A 33 -4.63 -28.05 9.90
C GLU A 33 -5.46 -28.30 11.19
N GLY A 34 -5.18 -29.34 11.92
CA GLY A 34 -5.85 -29.69 13.17
C GLY A 34 -7.07 -30.59 12.98
N THR A 35 -8.12 -30.36 13.76
CA THR A 35 -9.32 -31.20 13.79
C THR A 35 -10.14 -31.14 12.51
N ASP A 36 -11.05 -32.09 12.30
CA ASP A 36 -11.92 -32.08 11.11
C ASP A 36 -12.80 -30.82 11.05
N ARG A 37 -13.24 -30.30 12.21
CA ARG A 37 -13.99 -29.04 12.28
C ARG A 37 -13.15 -27.84 11.84
N MET A 38 -11.89 -27.77 12.27
CA MET A 38 -10.95 -26.73 11.84
C MET A 38 -10.75 -26.75 10.32
N ARG A 39 -10.62 -27.95 9.75
CA ARG A 39 -10.45 -28.14 8.29
C ARG A 39 -11.70 -27.73 7.51
N GLU A 40 -12.89 -28.06 8.03
CA GLU A 40 -14.18 -27.67 7.45
C GLU A 40 -14.31 -26.13 7.38
N ILE A 41 -14.08 -25.45 8.49
CA ILE A 41 -14.14 -23.97 8.56
C ILE A 41 -13.14 -23.36 7.60
N ALA A 42 -11.88 -23.81 7.62
CA ALA A 42 -10.85 -23.33 6.69
C ALA A 42 -11.22 -23.57 5.22
N ALA A 43 -11.92 -24.67 4.91
CA ALA A 43 -12.40 -24.95 3.56
C ALA A 43 -13.50 -23.97 3.13
N HIS A 44 -14.42 -23.60 4.03
CA HIS A 44 -15.44 -22.57 3.74
C HIS A 44 -14.81 -21.22 3.46
N VAL A 45 -13.84 -20.77 4.26
CA VAL A 45 -13.10 -19.51 4.07
C VAL A 45 -12.35 -19.54 2.73
N ARG A 46 -11.62 -20.61 2.41
CA ARG A 46 -10.91 -20.75 1.13
C ARG A 46 -11.86 -20.68 -0.07
N LYS A 47 -13.00 -21.37 0.01
CA LYS A 47 -14.00 -21.36 -1.06
C LYS A 47 -14.58 -19.97 -1.27
N GLY A 48 -14.91 -19.27 -0.19
CA GLY A 48 -15.42 -17.89 -0.23
C GLY A 48 -14.40 -16.91 -0.83
N ALA A 49 -13.16 -16.94 -0.35
CA ALA A 49 -12.09 -16.08 -0.84
C ALA A 49 -11.78 -16.29 -2.33
N MET A 50 -11.74 -17.56 -2.78
CA MET A 50 -11.55 -17.88 -4.19
C MET A 50 -12.73 -17.45 -5.07
N ALA A 51 -13.98 -17.56 -4.58
CA ALA A 51 -15.17 -17.10 -5.28
C ALA A 51 -15.14 -15.57 -5.46
N TYR A 52 -14.79 -14.83 -4.41
CA TYR A 52 -14.62 -13.39 -4.48
C TYR A 52 -13.55 -12.99 -5.51
N LEU A 53 -12.34 -13.54 -5.43
CA LEU A 53 -11.25 -13.17 -6.34
C LEU A 53 -11.57 -13.47 -7.81
N ARG A 54 -12.20 -14.59 -8.08
CA ARG A 54 -12.64 -14.92 -9.47
C ARG A 54 -13.59 -13.85 -10.01
N GLN A 55 -14.53 -13.42 -9.20
CA GLN A 55 -15.49 -12.38 -9.60
C GLN A 55 -14.80 -11.02 -9.75
N GLN A 56 -13.95 -10.65 -8.82
CA GLN A 56 -13.19 -9.39 -8.88
C GLN A 56 -12.28 -9.34 -10.10
N TYR A 57 -11.48 -10.37 -10.34
CA TYR A 57 -10.59 -10.41 -11.49
C TYR A 57 -11.34 -10.40 -12.82
N LYS A 58 -12.54 -11.01 -12.88
CA LYS A 58 -13.40 -10.91 -14.06
C LYS A 58 -13.81 -9.48 -14.36
N VAL A 59 -14.28 -8.73 -13.35
CA VAL A 59 -14.71 -7.33 -13.50
C VAL A 59 -13.51 -6.45 -13.85
N VAL A 60 -12.41 -6.58 -13.11
CA VAL A 60 -11.20 -5.77 -13.33
C VAL A 60 -10.58 -6.06 -14.69
N SER A 61 -10.55 -7.33 -15.14
CA SER A 61 -10.04 -7.68 -16.48
C SER A 61 -10.81 -7.01 -17.62
N ILE A 62 -12.14 -6.83 -17.48
CA ILE A 62 -12.94 -6.10 -18.48
C ILE A 62 -12.46 -4.63 -18.54
N ILE A 63 -12.26 -3.99 -17.40
CA ILE A 63 -11.75 -2.61 -17.31
C ILE A 63 -10.35 -2.52 -17.91
N PHE A 64 -9.47 -3.47 -17.60
CA PHE A 64 -8.12 -3.53 -18.15
C PHE A 64 -8.10 -3.66 -19.67
N VAL A 65 -8.97 -4.49 -20.23
CA VAL A 65 -9.09 -4.62 -21.70
C VAL A 65 -9.55 -3.30 -22.32
N VAL A 66 -10.56 -2.64 -21.74
CA VAL A 66 -11.04 -1.34 -22.23
C VAL A 66 -9.95 -0.28 -22.20
N LEU A 67 -9.23 -0.16 -21.07
CA LEU A 67 -8.13 0.79 -20.93
C LEU A 67 -6.95 0.46 -21.84
N ALA A 68 -6.59 -0.82 -21.98
CA ALA A 68 -5.52 -1.24 -22.88
C ALA A 68 -5.85 -0.93 -24.36
N LEU A 69 -7.10 -1.12 -24.79
CA LEU A 69 -7.56 -0.71 -26.12
C LEU A 69 -7.52 0.81 -26.30
N PHE A 70 -7.88 1.56 -25.29
CA PHE A 70 -7.77 3.02 -25.31
C PHE A 70 -6.29 3.46 -25.44
N PHE A 71 -5.37 2.89 -24.68
CA PHE A 71 -3.94 3.18 -24.80
C PHE A 71 -3.37 2.73 -26.15
N ALA A 72 -3.82 1.59 -26.67
CA ALA A 72 -3.43 1.14 -28.00
C ALA A 72 -3.88 2.13 -29.08
N TYR A 73 -5.09 2.70 -28.95
CA TYR A 73 -5.54 3.76 -29.85
C TYR A 73 -4.67 5.02 -29.73
N LEU A 74 -4.32 5.46 -28.51
CA LEU A 74 -3.44 6.62 -28.31
C LEU A 74 -2.03 6.38 -28.90
N ALA A 75 -1.51 5.15 -28.78
CA ALA A 75 -0.18 4.79 -29.24
C ALA A 75 -0.13 4.58 -30.76
N TYR A 76 -1.00 3.76 -31.31
CA TYR A 76 -0.96 3.33 -32.73
C TYR A 76 -1.92 4.09 -33.64
N GLY A 77 -2.99 4.68 -33.12
CA GLY A 77 -3.97 5.46 -33.88
C GLY A 77 -3.70 6.95 -33.87
N ALA A 78 -3.62 7.53 -32.69
CA ALA A 78 -3.39 8.98 -32.52
C ALA A 78 -1.90 9.36 -32.56
N GLY A 79 -0.99 8.43 -32.27
CA GLY A 79 0.45 8.67 -32.26
C GLY A 79 0.93 9.64 -31.18
N VAL A 80 0.19 9.77 -30.08
CA VAL A 80 0.52 10.68 -28.95
C VAL A 80 1.12 9.96 -27.76
N GLN A 81 1.31 8.63 -27.87
CA GLN A 81 1.76 7.77 -26.77
C GLN A 81 2.79 6.75 -27.26
N ASN A 82 3.65 6.30 -26.35
CA ASN A 82 4.64 5.27 -26.62
C ASN A 82 3.96 3.90 -26.93
N GLU A 83 4.48 3.20 -27.92
CA GLU A 83 3.95 1.92 -28.43
C GLU A 83 3.95 0.79 -27.37
N TRP A 84 4.81 0.87 -26.36
CA TRP A 84 4.92 -0.14 -25.31
C TRP A 84 3.92 0.01 -24.16
N VAL A 85 3.27 1.18 -24.04
CA VAL A 85 2.37 1.52 -22.93
C VAL A 85 1.23 0.52 -22.74
N PRO A 86 0.50 0.07 -23.78
CA PRO A 86 -0.60 -0.89 -23.59
C PRO A 86 -0.12 -2.20 -22.96
N PHE A 87 1.05 -2.69 -23.34
CA PHE A 87 1.62 -3.93 -22.84
C PHE A 87 2.15 -3.78 -21.42
N ALA A 88 2.85 -2.69 -21.14
CA ALA A 88 3.35 -2.38 -19.81
C ALA A 88 2.19 -2.23 -18.81
N PHE A 89 1.12 -1.55 -19.19
CA PHE A 89 -0.10 -1.43 -18.39
C PHE A 89 -0.69 -2.81 -18.02
N LEU A 90 -0.81 -3.71 -18.99
CA LEU A 90 -1.36 -5.05 -18.77
C LEU A 90 -0.48 -5.90 -17.85
N THR A 91 0.84 -5.87 -18.02
CA THR A 91 1.75 -6.65 -17.18
C THR A 91 1.79 -6.15 -15.74
N GLY A 92 1.80 -4.84 -15.53
CA GLY A 92 1.75 -4.26 -14.19
C GLY A 92 0.50 -4.69 -13.42
N GLY A 93 -0.67 -4.65 -14.06
CA GLY A 93 -1.90 -5.16 -13.48
C GLY A 93 -1.88 -6.66 -13.20
N PHE A 94 -1.32 -7.44 -14.12
CA PHE A 94 -1.19 -8.89 -13.95
C PHE A 94 -0.32 -9.26 -12.76
N PHE A 95 0.89 -8.71 -12.65
CA PHE A 95 1.80 -9.04 -11.54
C PHE A 95 1.29 -8.53 -10.19
N SER A 96 0.66 -7.35 -10.15
CA SER A 96 0.00 -6.83 -8.95
C SER A 96 -1.13 -7.76 -8.49
N GLY A 97 -1.99 -8.20 -9.40
CA GLY A 97 -3.05 -9.17 -9.10
C GLY A 97 -2.50 -10.53 -8.66
N LEU A 98 -1.41 -10.98 -9.29
CA LEU A 98 -0.74 -12.24 -8.94
C LEU A 98 -0.15 -12.20 -7.53
N ALA A 99 0.44 -11.07 -7.12
CA ALA A 99 0.95 -10.87 -5.76
C ALA A 99 -0.18 -10.98 -4.73
N GLY A 100 -1.31 -10.32 -4.96
CA GLY A 100 -2.51 -10.43 -4.11
C GLY A 100 -3.07 -11.86 -4.05
N TYR A 101 -3.11 -12.56 -5.18
CA TYR A 101 -3.56 -13.96 -5.24
C TYR A 101 -2.71 -14.90 -4.39
N PHE A 102 -1.39 -14.84 -4.51
CA PHE A 102 -0.49 -15.70 -3.72
C PHE A 102 -0.53 -15.36 -2.24
N GLY A 103 -0.64 -14.08 -1.89
CA GLY A 103 -0.83 -13.64 -0.51
C GLY A 103 -2.09 -14.25 0.12
N MET A 104 -3.25 -14.01 -0.50
CA MET A 104 -4.54 -14.55 -0.04
C MET A 104 -4.53 -16.08 0.04
N LYS A 105 -4.02 -16.74 -1.01
CA LYS A 105 -3.93 -18.21 -1.01
C LYS A 105 -3.11 -18.72 0.17
N THR A 106 -1.99 -18.08 0.47
CA THR A 106 -1.15 -18.45 1.62
C THR A 106 -1.89 -18.23 2.93
N ALA A 107 -2.50 -17.07 3.12
CA ALA A 107 -3.22 -16.72 4.35
C ALA A 107 -4.37 -17.69 4.64
N THR A 108 -5.19 -18.03 3.63
CA THR A 108 -6.30 -18.98 3.78
C THR A 108 -5.88 -20.42 4.12
N TYR A 109 -4.62 -20.78 3.80
CA TYR A 109 -4.05 -22.07 4.24
C TYR A 109 -3.34 -21.97 5.59
N ALA A 110 -2.92 -20.76 6.00
CA ALA A 110 -2.14 -20.55 7.21
C ALA A 110 -3.00 -20.46 8.48
N SER A 111 -4.22 -19.91 8.40
CA SER A 111 -5.03 -19.56 9.57
C SER A 111 -5.33 -20.77 10.47
N ALA A 112 -5.89 -21.86 9.94
CA ALA A 112 -6.15 -23.07 10.71
C ALA A 112 -4.85 -23.71 11.26
N ARG A 113 -3.77 -23.67 10.47
CA ARG A 113 -2.45 -24.19 10.89
C ARG A 113 -1.86 -23.36 12.03
N THR A 114 -2.05 -22.04 12.00
CA THR A 114 -1.67 -21.14 13.09
C THR A 114 -2.46 -21.44 14.36
N ALA A 115 -3.78 -21.61 14.25
CA ALA A 115 -4.63 -21.99 15.38
C ALA A 115 -4.19 -23.34 15.99
N ASN A 116 -3.92 -24.34 15.15
CA ASN A 116 -3.45 -25.65 15.61
C ASN A 116 -2.04 -25.58 16.23
N ALA A 117 -1.14 -24.75 15.68
CA ALA A 117 0.18 -24.50 16.26
C ALA A 117 0.08 -23.78 17.62
N ALA A 118 -0.86 -22.85 17.79
CA ALA A 118 -1.14 -22.16 19.05
C ALA A 118 -1.65 -23.11 20.17
N ARG A 119 -2.22 -24.26 19.81
CA ARG A 119 -2.53 -25.31 20.81
C ARG A 119 -1.28 -25.81 21.55
N GLN A 120 -0.13 -25.78 20.90
CA GLN A 120 1.12 -26.26 21.47
C GLN A 120 1.85 -25.15 22.24
N SER A 121 2.03 -23.98 21.63
CA SER A 121 2.65 -22.82 22.27
C SER A 121 2.39 -21.52 21.50
N LEU A 122 2.48 -20.39 22.19
CA LEU A 122 2.40 -19.05 21.62
C LEU A 122 3.50 -18.82 20.56
N ASP A 123 4.75 -19.20 20.85
CA ASP A 123 5.89 -19.06 19.92
C ASP A 123 5.68 -19.86 18.62
N ARG A 124 5.11 -21.07 18.72
CA ARG A 124 4.84 -21.86 17.52
C ARG A 124 3.74 -21.25 16.67
N GLY A 125 2.67 -20.75 17.28
CA GLY A 125 1.61 -19.99 16.60
C GLY A 125 2.18 -18.76 15.88
N LEU A 126 2.97 -17.95 16.58
CA LEU A 126 3.64 -16.79 16.00
C LEU A 126 4.52 -17.17 14.80
N LYS A 127 5.36 -18.19 14.92
CA LYS A 127 6.25 -18.62 13.82
C LYS A 127 5.49 -19.07 12.59
N VAL A 128 4.40 -19.80 12.73
CA VAL A 128 3.58 -20.25 11.58
C VAL A 128 2.93 -19.05 10.91
N ALA A 129 2.28 -18.16 11.67
CA ALA A 129 1.62 -16.98 11.15
C ALA A 129 2.62 -16.02 10.48
N PHE A 130 3.72 -15.69 11.16
CA PHE A 130 4.71 -14.73 10.67
C PHE A 130 5.45 -15.23 9.42
N ARG A 131 5.85 -16.49 9.36
CA ARG A 131 6.47 -17.09 8.17
C ARG A 131 5.50 -17.16 7.00
N SER A 132 4.21 -17.36 7.28
CA SER A 132 3.17 -17.31 6.26
C SER A 132 2.97 -15.89 5.73
N GLY A 133 2.99 -14.88 6.59
CA GLY A 133 3.05 -13.47 6.19
C GLY A 133 4.30 -13.14 5.36
N ALA A 134 5.45 -13.74 5.71
CA ALA A 134 6.70 -13.58 4.96
C ALA A 134 6.62 -14.12 3.53
N VAL A 135 5.81 -15.13 3.26
CA VAL A 135 5.55 -15.59 1.88
C VAL A 135 5.01 -14.43 1.04
N MET A 136 4.03 -13.70 1.58
CA MET A 136 3.47 -12.55 0.87
C MET A 136 4.50 -11.44 0.64
N GLY A 137 5.26 -11.07 1.68
CA GLY A 137 6.30 -10.06 1.57
C GLY A 137 7.33 -10.39 0.49
N LEU A 138 7.81 -11.62 0.49
CA LEU A 138 8.80 -12.08 -0.49
C LEU A 138 8.23 -12.26 -1.90
N VAL A 139 6.97 -12.64 -2.05
CA VAL A 139 6.29 -12.69 -3.36
C VAL A 139 6.16 -11.30 -3.94
N VAL A 140 5.73 -10.31 -3.14
CA VAL A 140 5.56 -8.92 -3.59
C VAL A 140 6.88 -8.33 -4.09
N VAL A 141 7.95 -8.39 -3.29
CA VAL A 141 9.25 -7.82 -3.68
C VAL A 141 9.93 -8.65 -4.80
N GLY A 142 9.73 -9.96 -4.79
CA GLY A 142 10.28 -10.87 -5.83
C GLY A 142 9.62 -10.63 -7.19
N LEU A 143 8.30 -10.59 -7.25
CA LEU A 143 7.57 -10.30 -8.50
C LEU A 143 7.84 -8.87 -8.98
N GLY A 144 7.94 -7.90 -8.06
CA GLY A 144 8.23 -6.51 -8.41
C GLY A 144 9.58 -6.35 -9.10
N LEU A 145 10.65 -6.89 -8.52
CA LEU A 145 11.98 -6.84 -9.17
C LEU A 145 12.05 -7.69 -10.44
N LEU A 146 11.28 -8.78 -10.52
CA LEU A 146 11.22 -9.60 -11.73
C LEU A 146 10.62 -8.79 -12.89
N ASP A 147 9.49 -8.12 -12.66
CA ASP A 147 8.80 -7.31 -13.66
C ASP A 147 9.67 -6.12 -14.12
N ILE A 148 10.29 -5.41 -13.17
CA ILE A 148 11.25 -4.34 -13.44
C ILE A 148 12.42 -4.85 -14.31
N SER A 149 13.02 -5.99 -13.94
CA SER A 149 14.12 -6.59 -14.69
C SER A 149 13.72 -6.99 -16.10
N PHE A 150 12.54 -7.58 -16.26
CA PHE A 150 11.99 -8.02 -17.53
C PHE A 150 11.78 -6.83 -18.48
N TRP A 151 11.12 -5.76 -18.00
CA TRP A 151 10.89 -4.56 -18.81
C TRP A 151 12.19 -3.83 -19.17
N TYR A 152 13.13 -3.74 -18.23
CA TYR A 152 14.44 -3.15 -18.53
C TYR A 152 15.15 -3.91 -19.66
N LEU A 153 15.17 -5.24 -19.63
CA LEU A 153 15.80 -6.07 -20.66
C LEU A 153 15.11 -5.91 -22.01
N ILE A 154 13.77 -5.97 -22.05
CA ILE A 154 13.01 -5.80 -23.29
C ILE A 154 13.26 -4.44 -23.90
N LEU A 155 13.06 -3.36 -23.12
CA LEU A 155 13.19 -2.00 -23.65
C LEU A 155 14.64 -1.70 -24.06
N ASN A 156 15.64 -2.21 -23.33
CA ASN A 156 17.04 -2.05 -23.75
C ASN A 156 17.35 -2.73 -25.09
N ALA A 157 16.67 -3.85 -25.39
CA ALA A 157 16.82 -4.58 -26.64
C ALA A 157 16.08 -3.92 -27.84
N PHE A 158 14.89 -3.38 -27.60
CA PHE A 158 13.99 -2.94 -28.66
C PHE A 158 13.89 -1.42 -28.87
N VAL A 159 14.32 -0.59 -27.87
CA VAL A 159 14.33 0.86 -28.03
C VAL A 159 15.57 1.25 -28.89
N ASP A 160 15.28 1.70 -30.11
CA ASP A 160 16.30 1.98 -31.14
C ASP A 160 16.74 3.45 -31.11
N VAL A 161 17.09 3.94 -29.92
CA VAL A 161 17.63 5.29 -29.69
C VAL A 161 19.02 5.14 -29.09
N THR A 162 19.94 6.02 -29.45
CA THR A 162 21.31 6.07 -28.93
C THR A 162 21.53 7.29 -28.05
N GLY A 163 22.52 7.22 -27.15
CA GLY A 163 22.89 8.31 -26.28
C GLY A 163 22.05 8.40 -25.00
N PRO A 164 22.22 9.50 -24.23
CA PRO A 164 21.59 9.68 -22.92
C PRO A 164 20.06 9.59 -22.94
N GLN A 165 19.42 9.91 -24.05
CA GLN A 165 17.95 9.85 -24.21
C GLN A 165 17.40 8.43 -24.17
N LYS A 166 18.22 7.41 -24.51
CA LYS A 166 17.77 6.01 -24.46
C LYS A 166 17.31 5.60 -23.06
N LEU A 167 18.09 5.89 -22.02
CA LEU A 167 17.75 5.54 -20.64
C LEU A 167 16.55 6.35 -20.11
N VAL A 168 16.41 7.60 -20.53
CA VAL A 168 15.25 8.40 -20.18
C VAL A 168 13.98 7.76 -20.76
N ILE A 169 13.98 7.40 -22.04
CA ILE A 169 12.84 6.73 -22.69
C ILE A 169 12.54 5.38 -22.05
N ILE A 170 13.57 4.56 -21.76
CA ILE A 170 13.37 3.26 -21.11
C ILE A 170 12.72 3.43 -19.74
N THR A 171 13.23 4.30 -18.88
CA THR A 171 12.75 4.46 -17.52
C THR A 171 11.35 5.08 -17.44
N THR A 172 11.05 6.06 -18.31
CA THR A 172 9.70 6.63 -18.38
C THR A 172 8.69 5.65 -18.97
N THR A 173 9.07 4.85 -19.98
CA THR A 173 8.23 3.77 -20.48
C THR A 173 7.96 2.73 -19.39
N MET A 174 8.98 2.38 -18.60
CA MET A 174 8.81 1.47 -17.46
C MET A 174 7.84 2.02 -16.41
N LEU A 175 7.78 3.33 -16.18
CA LEU A 175 6.80 3.92 -15.27
C LEU A 175 5.35 3.59 -15.65
N THR A 176 5.06 3.35 -16.93
CA THR A 176 3.70 3.08 -17.39
C THR A 176 3.14 1.74 -16.90
N PHE A 177 3.98 0.75 -16.60
CA PHE A 177 3.49 -0.45 -15.93
C PHE A 177 3.02 -0.17 -14.49
N GLY A 178 3.60 0.84 -13.84
CA GLY A 178 3.14 1.34 -12.55
C GLY A 178 1.67 1.76 -12.57
N MET A 179 1.18 2.35 -13.65
CA MET A 179 -0.25 2.65 -13.78
C MET A 179 -1.13 1.39 -13.76
N GLY A 180 -0.72 0.32 -14.45
CA GLY A 180 -1.43 -0.95 -14.39
C GLY A 180 -1.45 -1.54 -12.99
N ALA A 181 -0.29 -1.53 -12.31
CA ALA A 181 -0.18 -1.97 -10.93
C ALA A 181 -1.05 -1.15 -9.98
N SER A 182 -1.02 0.19 -10.09
CA SER A 182 -1.84 1.11 -9.28
C SER A 182 -3.34 0.92 -9.52
N THR A 183 -3.74 0.73 -10.77
CA THR A 183 -5.15 0.48 -11.12
C THR A 183 -5.64 -0.83 -10.48
N GLN A 184 -4.88 -1.91 -10.64
CA GLN A 184 -5.20 -3.19 -9.99
C GLN A 184 -5.24 -3.07 -8.47
N ALA A 185 -4.26 -2.39 -7.88
CA ALA A 185 -4.17 -2.17 -6.45
C ALA A 185 -5.39 -1.41 -5.90
N LEU A 186 -5.82 -0.35 -6.60
CA LEU A 186 -6.98 0.44 -6.16
C LEU A 186 -8.26 -0.39 -6.18
N PHE A 187 -8.55 -1.12 -7.28
CA PHE A 187 -9.72 -1.99 -7.35
C PHE A 187 -9.68 -3.10 -6.30
N ALA A 188 -8.49 -3.71 -6.07
CA ALA A 188 -8.32 -4.73 -5.05
C ALA A 188 -8.54 -4.18 -3.63
N ARG A 189 -7.98 -3.01 -3.34
CA ARG A 189 -8.06 -2.39 -2.00
C ARG A 189 -9.45 -1.86 -1.70
N VAL A 190 -10.07 -1.13 -2.62
CA VAL A 190 -11.43 -0.60 -2.44
C VAL A 190 -12.44 -1.74 -2.41
N GLY A 191 -12.40 -2.66 -3.37
CA GLY A 191 -13.33 -3.78 -3.43
C GLY A 191 -13.18 -4.72 -2.23
N GLY A 192 -11.94 -5.08 -1.87
CA GLY A 192 -11.64 -5.89 -0.70
C GLY A 192 -12.09 -5.24 0.60
N GLY A 193 -11.78 -3.95 0.79
CA GLY A 193 -12.17 -3.19 1.97
C GLY A 193 -13.69 -3.05 2.13
N ILE A 194 -14.43 -2.78 1.03
CA ILE A 194 -15.90 -2.76 1.06
C ILE A 194 -16.46 -4.13 1.43
N TYR A 195 -15.89 -5.21 0.87
CA TYR A 195 -16.30 -6.58 1.18
C TYR A 195 -16.11 -6.89 2.67
N THR A 196 -14.89 -6.69 3.18
CA THR A 196 -14.50 -6.99 4.56
C THR A 196 -15.41 -6.24 5.52
N LYS A 197 -15.51 -4.93 5.36
CA LYS A 197 -16.25 -4.11 6.32
C LYS A 197 -17.78 -4.22 6.21
N ALA A 198 -18.29 -4.63 5.08
CA ALA A 198 -19.71 -5.02 4.99
C ALA A 198 -20.01 -6.29 5.80
N ALA A 199 -19.11 -7.27 5.76
CA ALA A 199 -19.25 -8.52 6.51
C ALA A 199 -19.07 -8.29 8.03
N ASP A 200 -18.01 -7.59 8.42
CA ASP A 200 -17.64 -7.25 9.78
C ASP A 200 -18.74 -6.43 10.49
N VAL A 201 -19.19 -5.32 9.89
CA VAL A 201 -20.32 -4.52 10.43
C VAL A 201 -21.58 -5.36 10.57
N GLY A 202 -21.88 -6.27 9.61
CA GLY A 202 -23.00 -7.19 9.71
C GLY A 202 -22.86 -8.19 10.86
N ALA A 203 -21.65 -8.73 11.05
CA ALA A 203 -21.33 -9.65 12.14
C ALA A 203 -21.41 -8.94 13.51
N ASP A 204 -20.82 -7.76 13.62
CA ASP A 204 -20.69 -7.04 14.88
C ASP A 204 -22.00 -6.42 15.36
N LEU A 205 -22.68 -5.64 14.52
CA LEU A 205 -23.91 -4.96 14.95
C LEU A 205 -25.03 -5.95 15.29
N VAL A 206 -25.23 -6.96 14.46
CA VAL A 206 -26.32 -7.92 14.70
C VAL A 206 -25.91 -9.02 15.67
N GLY A 207 -24.69 -9.54 15.56
CA GLY A 207 -24.21 -10.60 16.44
C GLY A 207 -23.88 -10.12 17.84
N LYS A 208 -22.96 -9.19 17.97
CA LYS A 208 -22.45 -8.72 19.27
C LYS A 208 -23.42 -7.78 19.98
N VAL A 209 -23.99 -6.79 19.27
CA VAL A 209 -24.79 -5.73 19.89
C VAL A 209 -26.25 -6.14 20.03
N GLU A 210 -26.90 -6.68 18.98
CA GLU A 210 -28.34 -7.05 19.02
C GLU A 210 -28.58 -8.42 19.63
N ALA A 211 -27.88 -9.45 19.17
CA ALA A 211 -28.07 -10.84 19.63
C ALA A 211 -27.27 -11.21 20.89
N GLY A 212 -26.25 -10.43 21.22
CA GLY A 212 -25.40 -10.65 22.39
C GLY A 212 -24.57 -11.96 22.34
N ILE A 213 -24.29 -12.45 21.14
CA ILE A 213 -23.40 -13.62 20.95
C ILE A 213 -21.95 -13.20 20.85
N PRO A 214 -20.99 -14.07 21.25
CA PRO A 214 -19.57 -13.77 21.18
C PRO A 214 -19.08 -13.47 19.77
N GLU A 215 -17.91 -12.82 19.67
CA GLU A 215 -17.15 -12.69 18.43
C GLU A 215 -16.80 -14.05 17.85
N ASP A 216 -16.78 -14.20 16.55
CA ASP A 216 -16.50 -15.47 15.85
C ASP A 216 -17.43 -16.64 16.19
N ASP A 217 -18.59 -16.39 16.79
CA ASP A 217 -19.52 -17.45 17.14
C ASP A 217 -20.06 -18.14 15.86
N PRO A 218 -20.02 -19.49 15.79
CA PRO A 218 -20.49 -20.23 14.61
C PRO A 218 -22.00 -20.06 14.32
N ARG A 219 -22.77 -19.54 15.27
CA ARG A 219 -24.19 -19.20 15.08
C ARG A 219 -24.40 -17.93 14.25
N ASN A 220 -23.38 -17.07 14.13
CA ASN A 220 -23.46 -15.86 13.36
C ASN A 220 -23.26 -16.15 11.86
N PRO A 221 -24.27 -15.90 11.00
CA PRO A 221 -24.14 -16.17 9.55
C PRO A 221 -23.06 -15.39 8.84
N ALA A 222 -22.65 -14.24 9.38
CA ALA A 222 -21.64 -13.37 8.74
C ALA A 222 -20.20 -13.75 9.08
N THR A 223 -19.92 -14.59 10.11
CA THR A 223 -18.56 -14.91 10.57
C THR A 223 -17.66 -15.46 9.44
N ILE A 224 -18.16 -16.36 8.62
CA ILE A 224 -17.34 -16.86 7.47
C ILE A 224 -17.11 -15.77 6.44
N ALA A 225 -18.09 -14.89 6.20
CA ALA A 225 -17.90 -13.78 5.26
C ALA A 225 -16.88 -12.77 5.79
N ASP A 226 -16.85 -12.54 7.08
CA ASP A 226 -15.88 -11.71 7.79
C ASP A 226 -14.47 -12.28 7.65
N ASN A 227 -14.25 -13.52 8.04
CA ASN A 227 -12.97 -14.23 7.85
C ASN A 227 -12.50 -14.26 6.36
N VAL A 228 -13.41 -14.34 5.40
CA VAL A 228 -13.10 -14.20 3.97
C VAL A 228 -12.63 -12.78 3.69
N GLY A 229 -13.27 -11.79 4.29
CA GLY A 229 -12.98 -10.38 4.16
C GLY A 229 -11.52 -10.05 4.45
N ASP A 230 -11.01 -10.45 5.60
CA ASP A 230 -9.62 -10.24 6.00
C ASP A 230 -8.62 -10.76 4.96
N ASN A 231 -8.91 -11.93 4.39
CA ASN A 231 -8.06 -12.52 3.36
C ASN A 231 -8.10 -11.75 2.03
N VAL A 232 -9.24 -11.19 1.64
CA VAL A 232 -9.37 -10.51 0.34
C VAL A 232 -9.12 -9.00 0.44
N GLY A 233 -9.48 -8.36 1.55
CA GLY A 233 -9.24 -6.93 1.81
C GLY A 233 -7.84 -6.66 2.32
N ASP A 234 -7.51 -7.25 3.46
CA ASP A 234 -6.30 -6.92 4.18
C ASP A 234 -5.07 -7.74 3.71
N VAL A 235 -5.24 -8.90 3.09
CA VAL A 235 -4.10 -9.60 2.49
C VAL A 235 -4.01 -9.35 0.99
N ALA A 236 -5.01 -9.70 0.19
CA ALA A 236 -4.90 -9.57 -1.26
C ALA A 236 -4.84 -8.10 -1.71
N GLY A 237 -5.68 -7.23 -1.13
CA GLY A 237 -5.69 -5.80 -1.43
C GLY A 237 -4.38 -5.10 -1.05
N MET A 238 -3.84 -5.41 0.13
CA MET A 238 -2.57 -4.87 0.60
C MET A 238 -1.38 -5.37 -0.21
N GLY A 239 -1.38 -6.64 -0.63
CA GLY A 239 -0.32 -7.18 -1.48
C GLY A 239 -0.23 -6.47 -2.82
N ALA A 240 -1.35 -6.18 -3.44
CA ALA A 240 -1.41 -5.40 -4.67
C ALA A 240 -0.93 -3.95 -4.46
N ASP A 241 -1.34 -3.30 -3.36
CA ASP A 241 -0.95 -1.94 -2.98
C ASP A 241 0.57 -1.82 -2.75
N LEU A 242 1.15 -2.71 -1.96
CA LEU A 242 2.57 -2.64 -1.65
C LEU A 242 3.45 -3.11 -2.81
N TYR A 243 2.94 -3.97 -3.70
CA TYR A 243 3.57 -4.26 -4.98
C TYR A 243 3.72 -2.97 -5.82
N GLU A 244 2.63 -2.22 -5.95
CA GLU A 244 2.62 -0.95 -6.66
C GLU A 244 3.55 0.08 -6.03
N SER A 245 3.53 0.22 -4.70
CA SER A 245 4.39 1.16 -3.96
C SER A 245 5.87 0.86 -4.17
N TYR A 246 6.23 -0.42 -4.12
CA TYR A 246 7.60 -0.90 -4.32
C TYR A 246 8.10 -0.63 -5.73
N CYS A 247 7.34 -1.05 -6.73
CA CYS A 247 7.70 -0.84 -8.13
C CYS A 247 7.71 0.65 -8.48
N GLY A 248 6.67 1.40 -8.09
CA GLY A 248 6.55 2.82 -8.37
C GLY A 248 7.70 3.65 -7.79
N SER A 249 8.14 3.35 -6.57
CA SER A 249 9.29 4.00 -5.94
C SER A 249 10.60 3.75 -6.71
N ILE A 250 10.88 2.48 -7.06
CA ILE A 250 12.09 2.11 -7.79
C ILE A 250 12.11 2.76 -9.17
N LEU A 251 10.99 2.72 -9.88
CA LEU A 251 10.87 3.24 -11.24
C LEU A 251 10.94 4.76 -11.29
N ALA A 252 10.22 5.45 -10.40
CA ALA A 252 10.28 6.91 -10.32
C ALA A 252 11.71 7.38 -10.01
N THR A 253 12.39 6.71 -9.08
CA THR A 253 13.78 7.01 -8.75
C THR A 253 14.73 6.72 -9.91
N ALA A 254 14.53 5.62 -10.64
CA ALA A 254 15.31 5.29 -11.82
C ALA A 254 15.12 6.33 -12.94
N ALA A 255 13.87 6.79 -13.16
CA ALA A 255 13.58 7.85 -14.14
C ALA A 255 14.24 9.17 -13.77
N LEU A 256 14.19 9.56 -12.48
CA LEU A 256 14.89 10.75 -12.00
C LEU A 256 16.41 10.61 -12.11
N GLY A 257 16.96 9.43 -11.86
CA GLY A 257 18.38 9.14 -12.05
C GLY A 257 18.78 9.26 -13.52
N ALA A 258 17.96 8.73 -14.42
CA ALA A 258 18.20 8.88 -15.87
C ALA A 258 18.18 10.35 -16.29
N ALA A 259 17.22 11.15 -15.81
CA ALA A 259 17.11 12.57 -16.13
C ALA A 259 18.22 13.43 -15.50
N ALA A 260 18.52 13.23 -14.21
CA ALA A 260 19.51 14.01 -13.46
C ALA A 260 20.93 13.90 -14.04
N PHE A 261 21.29 12.72 -14.58
CA PHE A 261 22.61 12.45 -15.12
C PHE A 261 22.67 12.48 -16.66
N ALA A 262 21.55 12.73 -17.35
CA ALA A 262 21.53 12.88 -18.82
C ALA A 262 22.39 14.07 -19.30
N ALA A 263 22.27 15.20 -18.62
CA ALA A 263 23.02 16.42 -18.94
C ALA A 263 24.55 16.29 -18.74
N ALA A 264 25.02 15.30 -17.96
CA ALA A 264 26.43 15.06 -17.72
C ALA A 264 27.16 14.44 -18.94
N GLY A 265 26.43 14.00 -19.98
CA GLY A 265 26.99 13.37 -21.18
C GLY A 265 27.71 12.03 -20.95
N ASN A 266 27.59 11.47 -19.75
CA ASN A 266 28.24 10.22 -19.35
C ASN A 266 27.19 9.10 -19.18
N GLU A 267 26.94 8.35 -20.26
CA GLU A 267 25.97 7.24 -20.26
C GLU A 267 26.26 6.19 -19.19
N ALA A 268 27.52 5.95 -18.85
CA ALA A 268 27.89 4.97 -17.83
C ALA A 268 27.45 5.44 -16.43
N LEU A 269 27.59 6.72 -16.11
CA LEU A 269 27.14 7.29 -14.85
C LEU A 269 25.60 7.32 -14.76
N GLN A 270 24.94 7.69 -15.84
CA GLN A 270 23.49 7.67 -15.97
C GLN A 270 22.93 6.26 -15.73
N LEU A 271 23.53 5.24 -16.35
CA LEU A 271 23.13 3.84 -16.13
C LEU A 271 23.30 3.40 -14.67
N LYS A 272 24.40 3.81 -14.02
CA LYS A 272 24.63 3.52 -12.60
C LYS A 272 23.56 4.16 -11.70
N ALA A 273 23.13 5.39 -12.00
CA ALA A 273 22.07 6.06 -11.28
C ALA A 273 20.70 5.37 -11.46
N VAL A 274 20.43 4.84 -12.65
CA VAL A 274 19.22 4.03 -12.92
C VAL A 274 19.26 2.71 -12.14
N LEU A 275 20.41 2.07 -12.04
CA LEU A 275 20.55 0.77 -11.37
C LEU A 275 20.59 0.88 -9.83
N ALA A 276 20.99 2.02 -9.28
CA ALA A 276 21.14 2.18 -7.83
C ALA A 276 19.87 1.83 -7.04
N PRO A 277 18.67 2.34 -7.36
CA PRO A 277 17.44 1.97 -6.66
C PRO A 277 17.13 0.48 -6.78
N MET A 278 17.37 -0.13 -7.93
CA MET A 278 17.14 -1.57 -8.15
C MET A 278 18.08 -2.42 -7.30
N LEU A 279 19.33 -2.04 -7.17
CA LEU A 279 20.34 -2.76 -6.37
C LEU A 279 20.09 -2.61 -4.87
N ILE A 280 19.70 -1.41 -4.40
CA ILE A 280 19.31 -1.19 -3.00
C ILE A 280 18.13 -2.10 -2.65
N ALA A 281 17.13 -2.15 -3.51
CA ALA A 281 15.97 -3.01 -3.36
C ALA A 281 16.34 -4.51 -3.37
N ALA A 282 17.22 -4.93 -4.28
CA ALA A 282 17.70 -6.31 -4.39
C ALA A 282 18.45 -6.78 -3.14
N VAL A 283 19.35 -5.96 -2.61
CA VAL A 283 20.06 -6.26 -1.36
C VAL A 283 19.09 -6.23 -0.17
N GLY A 284 18.13 -5.31 -0.16
CA GLY A 284 17.05 -5.24 0.83
C GLY A 284 16.27 -6.55 0.96
N ILE A 285 16.03 -7.26 -0.14
CA ILE A 285 15.40 -8.60 -0.13
C ILE A 285 16.22 -9.59 0.70
N VAL A 286 17.52 -9.72 0.41
CA VAL A 286 18.38 -10.67 1.11
C VAL A 286 18.45 -10.37 2.61
N LEU A 287 18.57 -9.09 2.95
CA LEU A 287 18.66 -8.65 4.34
C LEU A 287 17.31 -8.77 5.08
N SER A 288 16.19 -8.61 4.38
CA SER A 288 14.85 -8.90 4.92
C SER A 288 14.69 -10.39 5.24
N ILE A 289 15.18 -11.28 4.38
CA ILE A 289 15.16 -12.74 4.63
C ILE A 289 15.93 -13.07 5.91
N LEU A 290 17.10 -12.48 6.14
CA LEU A 290 17.86 -12.67 7.37
C LEU A 290 17.07 -12.19 8.60
N GLY A 291 16.42 -11.02 8.51
CA GLY A 291 15.58 -10.49 9.59
C GLY A 291 14.40 -11.39 9.95
N ILE A 292 13.77 -12.03 8.95
CA ILE A 292 12.64 -12.94 9.18
C ILE A 292 13.01 -14.11 10.11
N TYR A 293 14.23 -14.64 10.03
CA TYR A 293 14.71 -15.73 10.89
C TYR A 293 14.97 -15.31 12.34
N LEU A 294 15.08 -14.01 12.63
CA LEU A 294 15.34 -13.49 13.98
C LEU A 294 14.07 -13.36 14.83
N VAL A 295 12.89 -13.40 14.23
CA VAL A 295 11.62 -13.24 14.95
C VAL A 295 11.32 -14.48 15.77
N ARG A 296 11.29 -14.32 17.11
CA ARG A 296 11.00 -15.36 18.11
C ARG A 296 10.36 -14.76 19.34
N THR A 297 9.52 -15.54 20.03
CA THR A 297 8.91 -15.13 21.30
C THR A 297 8.97 -16.25 22.34
N LYS A 298 8.44 -16.00 23.54
CA LYS A 298 8.33 -16.96 24.65
C LYS A 298 6.88 -17.11 25.08
N GLU A 299 6.56 -18.20 25.79
CA GLU A 299 5.24 -18.38 26.36
C GLU A 299 4.97 -17.31 27.43
N GLY A 300 3.73 -16.78 27.45
CA GLY A 300 3.34 -15.72 28.38
C GLY A 300 3.95 -14.35 28.10
N ALA A 301 4.47 -14.11 26.88
CA ALA A 301 5.01 -12.81 26.50
C ALA A 301 3.92 -11.72 26.56
N THR A 302 4.30 -10.56 27.09
CA THR A 302 3.44 -9.37 27.09
C THR A 302 3.35 -8.77 25.68
N MET A 303 2.32 -7.95 25.41
CA MET A 303 2.17 -7.22 24.16
C MET A 303 3.45 -6.46 23.76
N ARG A 304 4.07 -5.79 24.71
CA ARG A 304 5.33 -5.05 24.47
C ARG A 304 6.48 -5.97 24.08
N GLU A 305 6.59 -7.17 24.68
CA GLU A 305 7.60 -8.17 24.32
C GLU A 305 7.34 -8.75 22.94
N LEU A 306 6.08 -8.97 22.56
CA LEU A 306 5.68 -9.43 21.23
C LEU A 306 6.01 -8.38 20.15
N LEU A 307 5.63 -7.12 20.36
CA LEU A 307 5.98 -6.01 19.45
C LEU A 307 7.50 -5.86 19.29
N ARG A 308 8.24 -5.95 20.40
CA ARG A 308 9.71 -5.92 20.36
C ARG A 308 10.30 -7.09 19.57
N SER A 309 9.70 -8.27 19.68
CA SER A 309 10.15 -9.46 18.95
C SER A 309 10.05 -9.27 17.41
N LEU A 310 8.95 -8.71 16.93
CA LEU A 310 8.79 -8.37 15.50
C LEU A 310 9.72 -7.22 15.10
N GLY A 311 9.81 -6.19 15.94
CA GLY A 311 10.66 -5.02 15.70
C GLY A 311 12.16 -5.36 15.60
N VAL A 312 12.64 -6.40 16.28
CA VAL A 312 14.05 -6.84 16.18
C VAL A 312 14.40 -7.24 14.74
N GLY A 313 13.53 -8.00 14.06
CA GLY A 313 13.78 -8.40 12.66
C GLY A 313 13.82 -7.20 11.72
N VAL A 314 12.87 -6.28 11.83
CA VAL A 314 12.79 -5.07 10.98
C VAL A 314 13.97 -4.14 11.23
N ASN A 315 14.28 -3.84 12.49
CA ASN A 315 15.38 -2.94 12.85
C ASN A 315 16.76 -3.50 12.46
N PHE A 316 16.95 -4.83 12.62
CA PHE A 316 18.17 -5.50 12.20
C PHE A 316 18.34 -5.41 10.68
N SER A 317 17.31 -5.70 9.90
CA SER A 317 17.33 -5.56 8.45
C SER A 317 17.62 -4.12 8.04
N SER A 318 16.98 -3.13 8.67
CA SER A 318 17.19 -1.70 8.41
C SER A 318 18.64 -1.27 8.67
N ALA A 319 19.22 -1.72 9.78
CA ALA A 319 20.61 -1.41 10.11
C ALA A 319 21.59 -1.99 9.09
N LEU A 320 21.37 -3.24 8.65
CA LEU A 320 22.23 -3.87 7.62
C LEU A 320 22.06 -3.20 6.25
N ILE A 321 20.85 -2.79 5.88
CA ILE A 321 20.59 -2.06 4.63
C ILE A 321 21.29 -0.69 4.67
N ALA A 322 21.26 0.01 5.80
CA ALA A 322 21.97 1.27 5.98
C ALA A 322 23.49 1.11 5.70
N VAL A 323 24.09 0.05 6.23
CA VAL A 323 25.51 -0.26 5.96
C VAL A 323 25.72 -0.67 4.50
N ALA A 324 24.86 -1.53 3.95
CA ALA A 324 24.97 -2.02 2.58
C ALA A 324 24.82 -0.89 1.54
N ALA A 325 24.04 0.15 1.83
CA ALA A 325 23.88 1.31 0.95
C ALA A 325 25.21 2.00 0.65
N PHE A 326 26.06 2.18 1.65
CA PHE A 326 27.41 2.73 1.44
C PHE A 326 28.25 1.85 0.50
N GLY A 327 28.20 0.53 0.67
CA GLY A 327 28.92 -0.41 -0.19
C GLY A 327 28.40 -0.39 -1.62
N ILE A 328 27.07 -0.41 -1.82
CA ILE A 328 26.44 -0.42 -3.15
C ILE A 328 26.79 0.85 -3.92
N LEU A 329 26.55 2.03 -3.29
CA LEU A 329 26.75 3.32 -3.95
C LEU A 329 28.25 3.61 -4.20
N TYR A 330 29.13 3.16 -3.30
CA TYR A 330 30.57 3.21 -3.53
C TYR A 330 31.01 2.36 -4.73
N LEU A 331 30.53 1.11 -4.81
CA LEU A 331 30.86 0.20 -5.92
C LEU A 331 30.33 0.70 -7.26
N LEU A 332 29.17 1.37 -7.26
CA LEU A 332 28.63 2.02 -8.45
C LEU A 332 29.48 3.26 -8.86
N GLY A 333 30.23 3.85 -7.94
CA GLY A 333 31.02 5.05 -8.19
C GLY A 333 30.19 6.26 -8.61
N ILE A 334 29.00 6.41 -8.01
CA ILE A 334 28.12 7.57 -8.23
C ILE A 334 28.74 8.76 -7.50
N GLN A 335 28.73 9.92 -8.14
CA GLN A 335 29.14 11.16 -7.51
C GLN A 335 28.30 11.42 -6.25
N ASN A 336 28.94 11.84 -5.17
CA ASN A 336 28.32 12.04 -3.86
C ASN A 336 27.61 10.79 -3.28
N TRP A 337 28.24 9.61 -3.49
CA TRP A 337 27.74 8.33 -2.97
C TRP A 337 27.51 8.34 -1.44
N VAL A 338 28.31 9.10 -0.67
CA VAL A 338 28.12 9.25 0.77
C VAL A 338 26.83 9.97 1.09
N GLY A 339 26.57 11.10 0.43
CA GLY A 339 25.33 11.85 0.60
C GLY A 339 24.09 11.03 0.23
N LEU A 340 24.14 10.32 -0.90
CA LEU A 340 23.05 9.42 -1.31
C LEU A 340 22.84 8.26 -0.33
N SER A 341 23.92 7.73 0.29
CA SER A 341 23.80 6.71 1.34
C SER A 341 23.06 7.28 2.56
N PHE A 342 23.32 8.53 2.94
CA PHE A 342 22.56 9.20 3.98
C PHE A 342 21.11 9.47 3.57
N SER A 343 20.83 9.68 2.27
CA SER A 343 19.43 9.73 1.79
C SER A 343 18.70 8.40 2.02
N VAL A 344 19.34 7.24 1.76
CA VAL A 344 18.79 5.92 2.10
C VAL A 344 18.48 5.82 3.59
N ILE A 345 19.44 6.20 4.44
CA ILE A 345 19.28 6.16 5.90
C ILE A 345 18.13 7.07 6.34
N THR A 346 18.00 8.24 5.75
CA THR A 346 16.89 9.17 6.03
C THR A 346 15.53 8.51 5.77
N GLY A 347 15.40 7.78 4.66
CA GLY A 347 14.18 7.00 4.37
C GLY A 347 13.92 5.90 5.38
N LEU A 348 14.95 5.11 5.74
CA LEU A 348 14.85 4.06 6.75
C LEU A 348 14.43 4.61 8.12
N VAL A 349 15.06 5.69 8.56
CA VAL A 349 14.74 6.34 9.84
C VAL A 349 13.33 6.91 9.82
N ALA A 350 12.92 7.57 8.73
CA ALA A 350 11.55 8.07 8.57
C ALA A 350 10.52 6.95 8.72
N GLY A 351 10.76 5.79 8.10
CA GLY A 351 9.90 4.62 8.23
C GLY A 351 9.78 4.12 9.68
N ILE A 352 10.90 4.05 10.40
CA ILE A 352 10.93 3.64 11.80
C ILE A 352 10.17 4.65 12.68
N VAL A 353 10.40 5.95 12.50
CA VAL A 353 9.74 7.00 13.28
C VAL A 353 8.23 7.01 13.05
N ILE A 354 7.79 6.89 11.80
CA ILE A 354 6.36 6.81 11.46
C ILE A 354 5.72 5.56 12.08
N GLY A 355 6.40 4.41 11.98
CA GLY A 355 5.94 3.17 12.60
C GLY A 355 5.77 3.29 14.11
N GLN A 356 6.76 3.87 14.81
CA GLN A 356 6.70 4.12 16.26
C GLN A 356 5.62 5.14 16.63
N ALA A 357 5.43 6.19 15.83
CA ALA A 357 4.37 7.16 16.06
C ALA A 357 2.98 6.51 15.90
N THR A 358 2.80 5.68 14.89
CA THR A 358 1.56 4.92 14.70
C THR A 358 1.31 3.97 15.87
N GLU A 359 2.32 3.20 16.29
CA GLU A 359 2.22 2.33 17.47
C GLU A 359 1.81 3.12 18.72
N TYR A 360 2.41 4.28 18.94
CA TYR A 360 2.09 5.14 20.11
C TYR A 360 0.61 5.58 20.11
N TYR A 361 0.05 5.94 18.94
CA TYR A 361 -1.32 6.43 18.86
C TYR A 361 -2.36 5.33 18.74
N THR A 362 -2.00 4.12 18.32
CA THR A 362 -2.95 3.04 18.06
C THR A 362 -2.89 1.91 19.09
N SER A 363 -1.79 1.67 19.76
CA SER A 363 -1.68 0.57 20.74
C SER A 363 -2.27 0.95 22.10
N HIS A 364 -3.05 0.05 22.71
CA HIS A 364 -3.56 0.19 24.08
C HIS A 364 -2.47 0.19 25.17
N SER A 365 -1.23 -0.15 24.81
CA SER A 365 -0.08 0.04 25.70
C SER A 365 0.21 1.49 26.05
N TYR A 366 -0.31 2.44 25.26
CA TYR A 366 -0.05 3.87 25.38
C TYR A 366 -1.29 4.70 25.72
N LYS A 367 -1.04 5.91 26.21
CA LYS A 367 -2.06 6.81 26.73
C LYS A 367 -3.16 7.22 25.73
N PRO A 368 -2.90 7.50 24.43
CA PRO A 368 -3.95 7.93 23.51
C PRO A 368 -5.10 6.93 23.40
N THR A 369 -4.81 5.67 23.14
CA THR A 369 -5.81 4.60 23.02
C THR A 369 -6.52 4.33 24.33
N ARG A 370 -5.80 4.36 25.47
CA ARG A 370 -6.42 4.21 26.81
C ARG A 370 -7.44 5.29 27.09
N LYS A 371 -7.20 6.54 26.70
CA LYS A 371 -8.18 7.64 26.85
C LYS A 371 -9.44 7.40 26.04
N ILE A 372 -9.32 6.80 24.84
CA ILE A 372 -10.49 6.43 24.04
C ILE A 372 -11.31 5.37 24.79
N ALA A 373 -10.64 4.35 25.33
CA ALA A 373 -11.30 3.32 26.14
C ALA A 373 -11.97 3.92 27.40
N GLU A 374 -11.29 4.82 28.12
CA GLU A 374 -11.88 5.52 29.28
C GLU A 374 -13.12 6.33 28.92
N SER A 375 -13.17 6.95 27.73
CA SER A 375 -14.31 7.75 27.27
C SER A 375 -15.59 6.92 27.05
N SER A 376 -15.46 5.60 26.95
CA SER A 376 -16.58 4.68 26.82
C SER A 376 -17.55 4.69 28.02
N GLN A 377 -17.05 5.09 29.18
CA GLN A 377 -17.87 5.22 30.41
C GLN A 377 -18.97 6.29 30.28
N THR A 378 -18.81 7.24 29.37
CA THR A 378 -19.81 8.27 29.08
C THR A 378 -20.67 7.98 27.85
N GLY A 379 -20.32 6.94 27.09
CA GLY A 379 -21.12 6.43 25.99
C GLY A 379 -20.42 6.49 24.61
N PRO A 380 -21.11 6.02 23.55
CA PRO A 380 -20.52 5.87 22.21
C PRO A 380 -20.13 7.22 21.55
N ALA A 381 -20.91 8.29 21.82
CA ALA A 381 -20.61 9.60 21.24
C ALA A 381 -19.23 10.14 21.65
N THR A 382 -18.88 9.99 22.93
CA THR A 382 -17.57 10.39 23.46
C THR A 382 -16.44 9.52 22.97
N VAL A 383 -16.67 8.23 22.73
CA VAL A 383 -15.70 7.33 22.07
C VAL A 383 -15.39 7.82 20.66
N ILE A 384 -16.43 8.17 19.88
CA ILE A 384 -16.26 8.68 18.51
C ILE A 384 -15.48 9.99 18.54
N ILE A 385 -15.89 10.97 19.36
CA ILE A 385 -15.20 12.27 19.47
C ILE A 385 -13.74 12.10 19.89
N SER A 386 -13.47 11.25 20.88
CA SER A 386 -12.12 11.00 21.39
C SER A 386 -11.22 10.37 20.34
N GLY A 387 -11.72 9.42 19.55
CA GLY A 387 -10.96 8.78 18.49
C GLY A 387 -10.70 9.71 17.30
N VAL A 388 -11.69 10.51 16.87
CA VAL A 388 -11.49 11.56 15.85
C VAL A 388 -10.42 12.55 16.29
N GLY A 389 -10.51 13.07 17.52
CA GLY A 389 -9.53 14.00 18.06
C GLY A 389 -8.11 13.40 18.16
N SER A 390 -8.00 12.16 18.66
CA SER A 390 -6.72 11.45 18.73
C SER A 390 -6.12 11.21 17.34
N GLY A 391 -6.95 10.79 16.39
CA GLY A 391 -6.51 10.58 15.00
C GLY A 391 -6.03 11.87 14.33
N MET A 392 -6.71 13.00 14.53
CA MET A 392 -6.27 14.30 14.01
C MET A 392 -4.90 14.72 14.60
N ILE A 393 -4.72 14.56 15.90
CA ILE A 393 -3.46 14.88 16.58
C ILE A 393 -2.32 13.96 16.08
N SER A 394 -2.63 12.71 15.79
CA SER A 394 -1.64 11.70 15.35
C SER A 394 -0.97 12.04 14.02
N THR A 395 -1.55 12.93 13.22
CA THR A 395 -0.99 13.35 11.91
C THR A 395 0.28 14.17 12.06
N ALA A 396 0.48 14.84 13.20
CA ALA A 396 1.56 15.79 13.39
C ALA A 396 2.95 15.16 13.23
N ILE A 397 3.20 14.02 13.90
CA ILE A 397 4.52 13.37 13.86
C ILE A 397 4.85 12.85 12.46
N PRO A 398 3.98 12.06 11.76
CA PRO A 398 4.26 11.60 10.41
C PRO A 398 4.48 12.74 9.40
N VAL A 399 3.68 13.81 9.47
CA VAL A 399 3.82 14.95 8.55
C VAL A 399 5.15 15.66 8.75
N VAL A 400 5.51 15.97 9.99
CA VAL A 400 6.82 16.59 10.30
C VAL A 400 7.97 15.65 9.91
N THR A 401 7.85 14.37 10.20
CA THR A 401 8.87 13.37 9.83
C THR A 401 9.11 13.33 8.34
N ILE A 402 8.05 13.28 7.52
CA ILE A 402 8.18 13.29 6.05
C ILE A 402 8.77 14.62 5.58
N GLY A 403 8.32 15.75 6.11
CA GLY A 403 8.89 17.06 5.77
C GLY A 403 10.40 17.15 6.06
N VAL A 404 10.83 16.67 7.22
CA VAL A 404 12.25 16.60 7.58
C VAL A 404 12.99 15.62 6.68
N ALA A 405 12.40 14.45 6.40
CA ALA A 405 13.02 13.44 5.51
C ALA A 405 13.23 13.99 4.09
N ILE A 406 12.26 14.71 3.54
CA ILE A 406 12.36 15.36 2.23
C ILE A 406 13.55 16.33 2.21
N ILE A 407 13.63 17.24 3.17
CA ILE A 407 14.70 18.23 3.23
C ILE A 407 16.06 17.57 3.44
N LEU A 408 16.19 16.63 4.37
CA LEU A 408 17.45 15.94 4.64
C LEU A 408 17.91 15.09 3.45
N ALA A 409 17.02 14.30 2.84
CA ALA A 409 17.38 13.49 1.69
C ALA A 409 17.84 14.35 0.51
N TYR A 410 17.15 15.48 0.28
CA TYR A 410 17.51 16.46 -0.73
C TYR A 410 18.89 17.06 -0.46
N LEU A 411 19.11 17.60 0.74
CA LEU A 411 20.38 18.25 1.13
C LEU A 411 21.55 17.25 1.13
N CYS A 412 21.34 16.03 1.60
CA CYS A 412 22.35 14.98 1.55
C CYS A 412 22.78 14.69 0.11
N ALA A 413 21.82 14.58 -0.82
CA ALA A 413 22.09 14.31 -2.22
C ALA A 413 22.92 15.41 -2.89
N ILE A 414 22.69 16.67 -2.55
CA ILE A 414 23.43 17.83 -3.10
C ILE A 414 24.67 18.21 -2.29
N GLY A 415 25.08 17.41 -1.29
CA GLY A 415 26.24 17.69 -0.44
C GLY A 415 26.11 18.93 0.44
N PHE A 416 24.89 19.27 0.88
CA PHE A 416 24.55 20.45 1.71
C PHE A 416 24.88 21.79 1.06
N ASP A 417 24.89 21.87 -0.27
CA ASP A 417 25.03 23.14 -0.98
C ASP A 417 23.73 23.95 -0.95
N VAL A 418 23.42 24.51 0.22
CA VAL A 418 22.18 25.27 0.46
C VAL A 418 22.12 26.55 -0.39
N LYS A 419 23.28 27.16 -0.72
CA LYS A 419 23.29 28.41 -1.51
C LYS A 419 22.83 28.21 -2.93
N ASN A 420 23.14 27.06 -3.52
CA ASN A 420 22.77 26.70 -4.89
C ASN A 420 21.68 25.61 -4.91
N MET A 421 20.88 25.51 -3.85
CA MET A 421 19.88 24.46 -3.69
C MET A 421 18.93 24.36 -4.89
N LEU A 422 18.50 25.46 -5.45
CA LEU A 422 17.60 25.53 -6.61
C LEU A 422 18.34 25.61 -7.96
N ALA A 423 19.67 25.51 -7.99
CA ALA A 423 20.37 25.41 -9.27
C ALA A 423 19.87 24.16 -10.04
N PRO A 424 19.72 24.22 -11.37
CA PRO A 424 19.09 23.13 -12.15
C PRO A 424 19.68 21.75 -11.89
N GLN A 425 20.98 21.62 -11.77
CA GLN A 425 21.66 20.36 -11.47
C GLN A 425 21.38 19.86 -10.05
N ASN A 426 21.41 20.77 -9.06
CA ASN A 426 21.14 20.43 -7.67
C ASN A 426 19.66 20.07 -7.45
N LEU A 427 18.75 20.73 -8.17
CA LEU A 427 17.32 20.41 -8.09
C LEU A 427 17.07 18.97 -8.58
N SER A 428 17.59 18.58 -9.71
CA SER A 428 17.42 17.22 -10.25
C SER A 428 18.07 16.18 -9.35
N LEU A 429 19.28 16.46 -8.84
CA LEU A 429 20.00 15.55 -7.94
C LEU A 429 19.31 15.44 -6.57
N GLY A 430 18.79 16.55 -6.04
CA GLY A 430 18.02 16.56 -4.79
C GLY A 430 16.73 15.77 -4.88
N LEU A 431 15.99 15.90 -5.99
CA LEU A 431 14.79 15.09 -6.25
C LEU A 431 15.13 13.60 -6.40
N TYR A 432 16.24 13.28 -7.05
CA TYR A 432 16.76 11.91 -7.09
C TYR A 432 17.09 11.39 -5.67
N GLY A 433 17.66 12.23 -4.81
CA GLY A 433 17.92 11.91 -3.41
C GLY A 433 16.64 11.59 -2.62
N ILE A 434 15.55 12.32 -2.85
CA ILE A 434 14.22 12.01 -2.26
C ILE A 434 13.71 10.64 -2.76
N GLY A 435 13.85 10.37 -4.06
CA GLY A 435 13.54 9.07 -4.62
C GLY A 435 14.35 7.94 -3.98
N ILE A 436 15.66 8.13 -3.81
CA ILE A 436 16.55 7.18 -3.11
C ILE A 436 16.12 6.96 -1.66
N ALA A 437 15.66 7.99 -0.96
CA ALA A 437 15.10 7.84 0.40
C ALA A 437 13.82 7.01 0.40
N SER A 438 12.94 7.21 -0.57
CA SER A 438 11.73 6.39 -0.75
C SER A 438 12.07 4.91 -0.96
N VAL A 439 13.03 4.61 -1.85
CA VAL A 439 13.52 3.24 -2.07
C VAL A 439 14.19 2.69 -0.81
N GLY A 440 14.96 3.51 -0.10
CA GLY A 440 15.56 3.15 1.19
C GLY A 440 14.49 2.71 2.20
N MET A 441 13.44 3.49 2.36
CA MET A 441 12.30 3.14 3.21
C MET A 441 11.67 1.81 2.80
N LEU A 442 11.38 1.60 1.51
CA LEU A 442 10.75 0.40 0.98
C LEU A 442 11.69 -0.80 0.84
N SER A 443 13.00 -0.63 1.02
CA SER A 443 13.97 -1.74 0.94
C SER A 443 13.77 -2.82 2.02
N THR A 444 13.10 -2.48 3.13
CA THR A 444 12.69 -3.41 4.18
C THR A 444 11.36 -4.10 3.91
N LEU A 445 10.70 -3.84 2.76
CA LEU A 445 9.34 -4.27 2.50
C LEU A 445 9.14 -5.78 2.65
N GLY A 446 10.13 -6.59 2.29
CA GLY A 446 10.06 -8.04 2.42
C GLY A 446 9.73 -8.52 3.84
N ILE A 447 10.30 -7.88 4.86
CA ILE A 447 10.00 -8.19 6.27
C ILE A 447 8.87 -7.34 6.84
N THR A 448 8.76 -6.07 6.43
CA THR A 448 7.70 -5.18 6.91
C THR A 448 6.33 -5.69 6.49
N LEU A 449 6.18 -6.14 5.25
CA LEU A 449 4.94 -6.76 4.78
C LEU A 449 4.66 -8.11 5.45
N ALA A 450 5.69 -8.82 5.90
CA ALA A 450 5.50 -10.02 6.70
C ALA A 450 4.84 -9.72 8.06
N THR A 451 5.20 -8.60 8.69
CA THR A 451 4.57 -8.15 9.95
C THR A 451 3.13 -7.67 9.73
N ASP A 452 2.82 -7.15 8.56
CA ASP A 452 1.51 -6.63 8.21
C ASP A 452 0.55 -7.79 7.83
N ALA A 453 0.96 -8.66 6.92
CA ALA A 453 0.18 -9.84 6.51
C ALA A 453 -0.01 -10.89 7.63
N TYR A 454 0.78 -10.82 8.67
CA TYR A 454 0.63 -11.62 9.89
C TYR A 454 -0.71 -11.36 10.59
N GLY A 455 -1.16 -10.10 10.66
CA GLY A 455 -2.38 -9.70 11.38
C GLY A 455 -3.61 -10.48 10.93
N PRO A 456 -4.04 -10.40 9.68
CA PRO A 456 -5.21 -11.14 9.17
C PRO A 456 -5.09 -12.66 9.31
N ILE A 457 -3.88 -13.22 9.27
CA ILE A 457 -3.66 -14.66 9.51
C ILE A 457 -3.92 -15.02 10.97
N ALA A 458 -3.50 -14.16 11.91
CA ALA A 458 -3.67 -14.36 13.33
C ALA A 458 -5.14 -14.18 13.75
N ASP A 459 -5.83 -13.18 13.21
CA ASP A 459 -7.24 -12.92 13.42
C ASP A 459 -8.09 -14.11 12.95
N ASN A 460 -7.95 -14.53 11.71
CA ASN A 460 -8.60 -15.73 11.17
C ASN A 460 -8.23 -17.03 11.93
N ALA A 461 -7.06 -17.10 12.56
CA ALA A 461 -6.72 -18.21 13.44
C ALA A 461 -7.54 -18.17 14.75
N GLY A 462 -7.80 -16.97 15.28
CA GLY A 462 -8.71 -16.75 16.39
C GLY A 462 -10.12 -17.18 16.06
N GLY A 463 -10.66 -16.75 14.91
CA GLY A 463 -11.97 -17.16 14.41
C GLY A 463 -12.08 -18.68 14.23
N ASN A 464 -11.06 -19.32 13.63
CA ASN A 464 -11.03 -20.78 13.49
C ASN A 464 -11.00 -21.49 14.85
N ALA A 465 -10.25 -20.98 15.83
CA ALA A 465 -10.18 -21.55 17.18
C ALA A 465 -11.52 -21.47 17.90
N GLU A 466 -12.23 -20.35 17.82
CA GLU A 466 -13.56 -20.14 18.42
C GLU A 466 -14.60 -21.05 17.76
N MET A 467 -14.75 -20.96 16.43
CA MET A 467 -15.72 -21.76 15.68
C MET A 467 -15.50 -23.28 15.83
N SER A 468 -14.27 -23.71 16.15
CA SER A 468 -13.92 -25.12 16.35
C SER A 468 -13.99 -25.56 17.80
N GLY A 469 -14.26 -24.66 18.76
CA GLY A 469 -14.36 -24.97 20.18
C GLY A 469 -13.06 -25.50 20.80
N LEU A 470 -11.89 -24.90 20.47
CA LEU A 470 -10.59 -25.38 20.93
C LEU A 470 -10.31 -25.11 22.44
N GLY A 471 -11.17 -24.34 23.08
CA GLY A 471 -11.08 -24.04 24.52
C GLY A 471 -10.32 -22.75 24.83
N PRO A 472 -10.46 -22.22 26.07
CA PRO A 472 -10.05 -20.88 26.46
C PRO A 472 -8.53 -20.66 26.43
N GLU A 473 -7.72 -21.69 26.68
CA GLU A 473 -6.26 -21.57 26.64
C GLU A 473 -5.74 -21.30 25.23
N VAL A 474 -6.32 -21.96 24.22
CA VAL A 474 -5.96 -21.74 22.82
C VAL A 474 -6.46 -20.37 22.38
N ARG A 475 -7.71 -20.03 22.72
CA ARG A 475 -8.28 -18.71 22.42
C ARG A 475 -7.44 -17.57 23.00
N LYS A 476 -6.99 -17.70 24.25
CA LYS A 476 -6.09 -16.71 24.88
C LYS A 476 -4.81 -16.49 24.10
N ARG A 477 -4.21 -17.57 23.54
CA ARG A 477 -3.00 -17.45 22.72
C ARG A 477 -3.30 -16.82 21.35
N THR A 478 -4.39 -17.20 20.72
CA THR A 478 -4.80 -16.60 19.42
C THR A 478 -5.20 -15.14 19.58
N ASP A 479 -5.91 -14.77 20.67
CA ASP A 479 -6.25 -13.37 20.97
C ASP A 479 -4.99 -12.52 21.20
N ALA A 480 -3.96 -13.07 21.85
CA ALA A 480 -2.68 -12.36 22.01
C ALA A 480 -1.96 -12.15 20.66
N LEU A 481 -2.07 -13.12 19.75
CA LEU A 481 -1.53 -13.00 18.40
C LEU A 481 -2.33 -12.00 17.55
N ASP A 482 -3.66 -11.99 17.67
CA ASP A 482 -4.55 -11.06 16.98
C ASP A 482 -4.33 -9.61 17.46
N ALA A 483 -4.29 -9.36 18.75
CA ALA A 483 -4.02 -8.02 19.28
C ALA A 483 -2.63 -7.48 18.86
N LEU A 484 -1.62 -8.36 18.71
CA LEU A 484 -0.34 -8.01 18.11
C LEU A 484 -0.54 -7.64 16.63
N GLY A 485 -1.34 -8.43 15.90
CA GLY A 485 -1.67 -8.23 14.49
C GLY A 485 -2.31 -6.87 14.20
N ASN A 486 -3.28 -6.46 15.01
CA ASN A 486 -3.95 -5.15 14.87
C ASN A 486 -2.96 -3.98 15.00
N THR A 487 -2.02 -4.05 15.94
CA THR A 487 -1.00 -3.02 16.11
C THR A 487 0.00 -3.02 14.96
N THR A 488 0.45 -4.18 14.50
CA THR A 488 1.42 -4.28 13.39
C THR A 488 0.80 -3.90 12.05
N ALA A 489 -0.48 -4.24 11.80
CA ALA A 489 -1.21 -3.81 10.62
C ALA A 489 -1.37 -2.27 10.57
N ALA A 490 -1.67 -1.62 11.70
CA ALA A 490 -1.70 -0.17 11.78
C ALA A 490 -0.32 0.44 11.47
N THR A 491 0.75 -0.13 12.02
CA THR A 491 2.14 0.30 11.79
C THR A 491 2.54 0.13 10.31
N GLY A 492 2.18 -0.98 9.69
CA GLY A 492 2.42 -1.25 8.27
C GLY A 492 1.68 -0.27 7.36
N LYS A 493 0.43 0.07 7.69
CA LYS A 493 -0.34 1.11 6.98
C LYS A 493 0.33 2.48 7.10
N GLY A 494 0.79 2.87 8.28
CA GLY A 494 1.56 4.11 8.51
C GLY A 494 2.83 4.16 7.64
N PHE A 495 3.58 3.06 7.58
CA PHE A 495 4.75 2.90 6.73
C PHE A 495 4.40 3.03 5.24
N ALA A 496 3.33 2.37 4.77
CA ALA A 496 2.86 2.44 3.39
C ALA A 496 2.46 3.88 3.00
N ILE A 497 1.74 4.59 3.88
CA ILE A 497 1.32 5.98 3.66
C ILE A 497 2.53 6.92 3.60
N GLY A 498 3.51 6.77 4.50
CA GLY A 498 4.74 7.56 4.51
C GLY A 498 5.60 7.34 3.26
N SER A 499 5.77 6.09 2.83
CA SER A 499 6.50 5.77 1.60
C SER A 499 5.80 6.31 0.35
N ALA A 500 4.46 6.30 0.34
CA ALA A 500 3.67 6.87 -0.75
C ALA A 500 3.87 8.38 -0.89
N ALA A 501 4.03 9.12 0.21
CA ALA A 501 4.30 10.56 0.18
C ALA A 501 5.66 10.87 -0.47
N LEU A 502 6.72 10.14 -0.11
CA LEU A 502 8.04 10.29 -0.75
C LEU A 502 8.01 9.87 -2.24
N THR A 503 7.34 8.77 -2.56
CA THR A 503 7.19 8.28 -3.94
C THR A 503 6.42 9.27 -4.80
N ALA A 504 5.35 9.86 -4.28
CA ALA A 504 4.52 10.81 -5.01
C ALA A 504 5.31 12.08 -5.43
N LEU A 505 6.25 12.54 -4.61
CA LEU A 505 7.15 13.63 -5.00
C LEU A 505 8.09 13.23 -6.13
N ALA A 506 8.62 12.02 -6.09
CA ALA A 506 9.44 11.49 -7.20
C ALA A 506 8.61 11.35 -8.48
N LEU A 507 7.36 10.90 -8.38
CA LEU A 507 6.43 10.81 -9.51
C LEU A 507 6.06 12.19 -10.07
N LEU A 508 5.87 13.18 -9.21
CA LEU A 508 5.61 14.57 -9.64
C LEU A 508 6.76 15.12 -10.49
N ALA A 509 8.00 14.87 -10.09
CA ALA A 509 9.16 15.25 -10.86
C ALA A 509 9.28 14.44 -12.17
N SER A 510 8.95 13.14 -12.13
CA SER A 510 8.92 12.28 -13.33
C SER A 510 7.84 12.70 -14.33
N TYR A 511 6.74 13.30 -13.87
CA TYR A 511 5.72 13.86 -14.75
C TYR A 511 6.30 14.96 -15.65
N ILE A 512 7.18 15.82 -15.14
CA ILE A 512 7.85 16.86 -15.94
C ILE A 512 8.75 16.24 -17.01
N GLU A 513 9.44 15.14 -16.68
CA GLU A 513 10.26 14.43 -17.66
C GLU A 513 9.40 13.80 -18.79
N GLU A 514 8.22 13.31 -18.46
CA GLU A 514 7.29 12.79 -19.47
C GLU A 514 6.69 13.92 -20.34
N ILE A 515 6.48 15.11 -19.78
CA ILE A 515 6.12 16.31 -20.56
C ILE A 515 7.22 16.64 -21.58
N ARG A 516 8.49 16.55 -21.20
CA ARG A 516 9.63 16.71 -22.11
C ARG A 516 9.52 15.76 -23.30
N ILE A 517 9.29 14.48 -23.04
CA ILE A 517 9.15 13.45 -24.08
C ILE A 517 7.93 13.73 -24.94
N GLY A 518 6.81 14.09 -24.34
CA GLY A 518 5.58 14.45 -25.04
C GLY A 518 5.76 15.64 -25.99
N LEU A 519 6.48 16.68 -25.58
CA LEU A 519 6.81 17.83 -26.44
C LEU A 519 7.66 17.40 -27.64
N LEU A 520 8.72 16.65 -27.42
CA LEU A 520 9.60 16.15 -28.48
C LEU A 520 8.83 15.26 -29.47
N HIS A 521 7.95 14.40 -28.95
CA HIS A 521 7.11 13.53 -29.79
C HIS A 521 6.13 14.33 -30.66
N ASN A 522 5.61 15.43 -30.12
CA ASN A 522 4.75 16.37 -30.88
C ASN A 522 5.54 17.35 -31.78
N GLY A 523 6.85 17.17 -31.94
CA GLY A 523 7.69 17.96 -32.82
C GLY A 523 8.13 19.33 -32.27
N VAL A 524 7.89 19.58 -30.98
CA VAL A 524 8.35 20.79 -30.30
C VAL A 524 9.80 20.56 -29.84
N THR A 525 10.75 21.25 -30.46
CA THR A 525 12.19 21.09 -30.15
C THR A 525 12.76 22.22 -29.31
N MET A 526 12.07 23.36 -29.23
CA MET A 526 12.51 24.57 -28.54
C MET A 526 11.40 25.11 -27.62
N LEU A 527 11.78 25.61 -26.46
CA LEU A 527 10.92 26.33 -25.52
C LEU A 527 11.25 27.82 -25.59
N ASP A 528 10.27 28.65 -25.87
CA ASP A 528 10.38 30.10 -25.74
C ASP A 528 9.92 30.50 -24.34
N LEU A 529 10.86 30.83 -23.47
CA LEU A 529 10.59 31.17 -22.09
C LEU A 529 10.07 32.59 -21.93
N PRO A 530 9.22 32.87 -20.92
CA PRO A 530 8.74 34.24 -20.63
C PRO A 530 9.87 35.23 -20.37
N SER A 531 11.03 34.75 -19.94
CA SER A 531 12.26 35.54 -19.76
C SER A 531 12.87 36.05 -21.06
N GLY A 532 12.33 35.64 -22.23
CA GLY A 532 12.89 35.91 -23.56
C GLY A 532 14.04 35.01 -23.99
N ALA A 533 14.41 34.03 -23.13
CA ALA A 533 15.41 33.02 -23.46
C ALA A 533 14.76 31.87 -24.21
N THR A 534 15.45 31.29 -25.20
CA THR A 534 15.05 30.10 -25.92
C THR A 534 15.93 28.94 -25.48
N ARG A 535 15.32 27.78 -25.16
CA ARG A 535 16.01 26.56 -24.74
C ARG A 535 15.59 25.40 -25.61
N PHE A 536 16.55 24.49 -25.91
CA PHE A 536 16.18 23.21 -26.50
C PHE A 536 15.43 22.38 -25.45
N VAL A 537 14.33 21.73 -25.84
CA VAL A 537 13.52 20.88 -24.97
C VAL A 537 14.37 19.79 -24.31
N GLN A 538 15.35 19.24 -25.06
CA GLN A 538 16.26 18.21 -24.55
C GLN A 538 17.15 18.71 -23.40
N ASP A 539 17.53 19.97 -23.40
CA ASP A 539 18.47 20.58 -22.45
C ASP A 539 17.77 21.42 -21.38
N ALA A 540 16.44 21.58 -21.49
CA ALA A 540 15.66 22.38 -20.56
C ALA A 540 15.64 21.76 -19.16
N SER A 541 15.81 22.57 -18.14
CA SER A 541 15.70 22.15 -16.73
C SER A 541 14.24 22.06 -16.29
N ILE A 542 14.01 21.43 -15.12
CA ILE A 542 12.68 21.44 -14.48
C ILE A 542 12.17 22.87 -14.29
N LEU A 543 13.06 23.79 -13.93
CA LEU A 543 12.70 25.21 -13.74
C LEU A 543 12.26 25.87 -15.06
N ASP A 544 12.91 25.54 -16.18
CA ASP A 544 12.52 26.03 -17.49
C ASP A 544 11.10 25.57 -17.88
N PHE A 545 10.74 24.30 -17.56
CA PHE A 545 9.36 23.81 -17.76
C PHE A 545 8.36 24.50 -16.84
N MET A 546 8.74 24.74 -15.56
CA MET A 546 7.88 25.48 -14.64
C MET A 546 7.62 26.91 -15.11
N ASP A 547 8.63 27.55 -15.67
CA ASP A 547 8.53 28.89 -16.23
C ASP A 547 7.68 28.90 -17.54
N TYR A 548 7.96 27.95 -18.43
CA TYR A 548 7.23 27.80 -19.71
C TYR A 548 5.71 27.57 -19.52
N TYR A 549 5.32 26.71 -18.55
CA TYR A 549 3.91 26.45 -18.25
C TYR A 549 3.33 27.36 -17.18
N HIS A 550 4.03 28.40 -16.77
CA HIS A 550 3.62 29.34 -15.71
C HIS A 550 3.17 28.63 -14.41
N ILE A 551 3.90 27.60 -13.98
CA ILE A 551 3.57 26.82 -12.79
C ILE A 551 3.90 27.63 -11.54
N SER A 552 2.95 28.41 -11.09
CA SER A 552 3.04 29.21 -9.86
C SER A 552 1.71 29.20 -9.12
N LEU A 553 1.74 29.41 -7.81
CA LEU A 553 0.52 29.47 -6.98
C LEU A 553 -0.40 30.65 -7.36
N MET A 554 0.13 31.66 -8.08
CA MET A 554 -0.69 32.77 -8.58
C MET A 554 -1.40 32.47 -9.90
N ASN A 555 -1.04 31.35 -10.55
CA ASN A 555 -1.73 30.93 -11.76
C ASN A 555 -3.08 30.28 -11.41
N PRO A 556 -4.22 30.80 -11.89
CA PRO A 556 -5.54 30.27 -11.57
C PRO A 556 -5.71 28.78 -11.94
N THR A 557 -5.10 28.30 -13.03
CA THR A 557 -5.20 26.88 -13.44
C THR A 557 -4.50 25.96 -12.45
N VAL A 558 -3.34 26.35 -11.91
CA VAL A 558 -2.65 25.64 -10.84
C VAL A 558 -3.50 25.63 -9.58
N LEU A 559 -4.08 26.78 -9.20
CA LEU A 559 -4.88 26.91 -7.98
C LEU A 559 -6.16 26.08 -8.06
N ILE A 560 -6.86 26.08 -9.21
CA ILE A 560 -8.03 25.23 -9.43
C ILE A 560 -7.63 23.75 -9.37
N GLY A 561 -6.54 23.38 -10.05
CA GLY A 561 -6.00 22.01 -9.96
C GLY A 561 -5.75 21.58 -8.53
N LEU A 562 -5.11 22.43 -7.72
CA LEU A 562 -4.82 22.18 -6.30
C LEU A 562 -6.11 21.95 -5.50
N PHE A 563 -7.13 22.78 -5.71
CA PHE A 563 -8.42 22.60 -5.03
C PHE A 563 -9.12 21.30 -5.44
N ILE A 564 -9.08 20.95 -6.73
CA ILE A 564 -9.64 19.69 -7.23
C ILE A 564 -8.88 18.51 -6.62
N GLY A 565 -7.55 18.54 -6.58
CA GLY A 565 -6.74 17.50 -5.96
C GLY A 565 -7.02 17.32 -4.48
N ALA A 566 -7.09 18.43 -3.74
CA ALA A 566 -7.45 18.39 -2.32
C ALA A 566 -8.87 17.82 -2.09
N MET A 567 -9.83 18.27 -2.90
CA MET A 567 -11.21 17.77 -2.87
C MET A 567 -11.26 16.26 -3.19
N MET A 568 -10.46 15.77 -4.14
CA MET A 568 -10.49 14.37 -4.55
C MET A 568 -10.26 13.40 -3.39
N SER A 569 -9.37 13.72 -2.47
CA SER A 569 -9.13 12.89 -1.29
C SER A 569 -10.38 12.74 -0.42
N PHE A 570 -11.07 13.85 -0.16
CA PHE A 570 -12.32 13.85 0.63
C PHE A 570 -13.48 13.21 -0.12
N LEU A 571 -13.65 13.52 -1.41
CA LEU A 571 -14.70 12.94 -2.25
C LEU A 571 -14.56 11.42 -2.32
N PHE A 572 -13.33 10.95 -2.56
CA PHE A 572 -13.03 9.51 -2.59
C PHE A 572 -13.34 8.82 -1.28
N CYS A 573 -12.93 9.41 -0.13
CA CYS A 573 -13.26 8.87 1.19
C CYS A 573 -14.77 8.86 1.44
N GLY A 574 -15.47 9.93 1.12
CA GLY A 574 -16.92 9.99 1.28
C GLY A 574 -17.66 8.93 0.46
N LEU A 575 -17.21 8.70 -0.79
CA LEU A 575 -17.78 7.67 -1.64
C LEU A 575 -17.50 6.25 -1.13
N THR A 576 -16.28 5.97 -0.70
CA THR A 576 -15.90 4.64 -0.18
C THR A 576 -16.57 4.34 1.17
N MET A 577 -16.67 5.31 2.07
CA MET A 577 -17.40 5.15 3.33
C MET A 577 -18.90 4.89 3.11
N ASN A 578 -19.55 5.66 2.23
CA ASN A 578 -20.93 5.43 1.87
C ASN A 578 -21.16 4.08 1.17
N ALA A 579 -20.18 3.64 0.39
CA ALA A 579 -20.18 2.33 -0.25
C ALA A 579 -20.16 1.19 0.78
N VAL A 580 -19.29 1.29 1.80
CA VAL A 580 -19.26 0.35 2.93
C VAL A 580 -20.61 0.35 3.65
N GLY A 581 -21.18 1.54 3.95
CA GLY A 581 -22.46 1.66 4.62
C GLY A 581 -23.62 0.94 3.87
N ARG A 582 -23.72 1.14 2.55
CA ARG A 582 -24.75 0.46 1.71
C ARG A 582 -24.54 -1.06 1.64
N ALA A 583 -23.29 -1.49 1.52
CA ALA A 583 -22.99 -2.93 1.49
C ALA A 583 -23.27 -3.58 2.86
N ALA A 584 -22.91 -2.91 3.96
CA ALA A 584 -23.15 -3.33 5.33
C ALA A 584 -24.66 -3.43 5.64
N GLU A 585 -25.47 -2.47 5.20
CA GLU A 585 -26.94 -2.53 5.37
C GLU A 585 -27.52 -3.81 4.80
N SER A 586 -27.09 -4.21 3.60
CA SER A 586 -27.54 -5.45 2.97
C SER A 586 -27.15 -6.69 3.80
N MET A 587 -25.97 -6.67 4.41
CA MET A 587 -25.49 -7.76 5.28
C MET A 587 -26.27 -7.81 6.60
N VAL A 588 -26.46 -6.68 7.24
CA VAL A 588 -27.26 -6.55 8.48
C VAL A 588 -28.67 -7.13 8.29
N GLN A 589 -29.33 -6.77 7.18
CA GLN A 589 -30.65 -7.29 6.86
C GLN A 589 -30.65 -8.80 6.67
N GLU A 590 -29.63 -9.37 6.01
CA GLU A 590 -29.50 -10.81 5.80
C GLU A 590 -29.26 -11.56 7.11
N VAL A 591 -28.37 -11.08 7.98
CA VAL A 591 -28.12 -11.70 9.29
C VAL A 591 -29.39 -11.69 10.16
N ARG A 592 -30.10 -10.54 10.20
CA ARG A 592 -31.39 -10.44 10.89
C ARG A 592 -32.44 -11.39 10.31
N ARG A 593 -32.48 -11.54 8.98
CA ARG A 593 -33.40 -12.48 8.31
C ARG A 593 -33.10 -13.91 8.76
N GLN A 594 -31.84 -14.33 8.73
CA GLN A 594 -31.44 -15.68 9.13
C GLN A 594 -31.77 -15.97 10.59
N PHE A 595 -31.51 -15.02 11.51
CA PHE A 595 -31.87 -15.18 12.92
C PHE A 595 -33.36 -15.33 13.15
N ARG A 596 -34.23 -14.75 12.32
CA ARG A 596 -35.71 -14.88 12.41
C ARG A 596 -36.22 -16.15 11.75
N GLU A 597 -35.69 -16.52 10.58
CA GLU A 597 -36.26 -17.56 9.71
C GLU A 597 -35.66 -18.95 9.96
N ILE A 598 -34.38 -19.05 10.33
CA ILE A 598 -33.73 -20.32 10.59
C ILE A 598 -34.00 -20.71 12.05
N LYS A 599 -34.89 -21.70 12.26
CA LYS A 599 -35.23 -22.20 13.58
C LYS A 599 -34.01 -22.81 14.26
N GLY A 600 -33.80 -22.48 15.52
CA GLY A 600 -32.71 -23.03 16.33
C GLY A 600 -31.32 -22.45 16.02
N ILE A 601 -31.19 -21.41 15.19
CA ILE A 601 -29.88 -20.82 14.88
C ILE A 601 -29.21 -20.24 16.15
N LEU A 602 -29.96 -19.50 16.98
CA LEU A 602 -29.42 -18.92 18.22
C LEU A 602 -29.18 -19.96 19.33
N THR A 603 -29.82 -21.12 19.28
CA THR A 603 -29.57 -22.24 20.20
C THR A 603 -28.45 -23.18 19.72
N GLY A 604 -27.93 -22.98 18.51
CA GLY A 604 -26.89 -23.82 17.92
C GLY A 604 -27.40 -25.11 17.25
N GLU A 605 -28.72 -25.30 17.16
CA GLU A 605 -29.33 -26.44 16.47
C GLU A 605 -29.51 -26.20 14.98
N GLY A 606 -29.70 -24.92 14.58
CA GLY A 606 -29.83 -24.50 13.19
C GLY A 606 -28.47 -24.17 12.57
N THR A 607 -28.29 -24.47 11.28
CA THR A 607 -27.07 -24.16 10.54
C THR A 607 -27.21 -22.85 9.77
N PRO A 608 -26.33 -21.85 9.97
CA PRO A 608 -26.35 -20.61 9.20
C PRO A 608 -26.02 -20.83 7.72
N ASP A 609 -26.61 -20.01 6.85
CA ASP A 609 -26.27 -19.95 5.42
C ASP A 609 -25.11 -18.96 5.20
N TYR A 610 -23.89 -19.40 5.50
CA TYR A 610 -22.65 -18.64 5.31
C TYR A 610 -22.43 -18.24 3.84
N ALA A 611 -22.79 -19.13 2.90
CA ALA A 611 -22.54 -18.90 1.47
C ALA A 611 -23.32 -17.68 0.96
N ARG A 612 -24.52 -17.46 1.48
CA ARG A 612 -25.35 -16.32 1.11
C ARG A 612 -24.75 -15.00 1.59
N CYS A 613 -24.20 -14.95 2.80
CA CYS A 613 -23.50 -13.78 3.31
C CYS A 613 -22.25 -13.43 2.45
N VAL A 614 -21.44 -14.43 2.10
CA VAL A 614 -20.30 -14.27 1.18
C VAL A 614 -20.76 -13.72 -0.18
N ALA A 615 -21.86 -14.22 -0.72
CA ALA A 615 -22.39 -13.77 -2.01
C ALA A 615 -22.90 -12.32 -1.97
N ILE A 616 -23.51 -11.89 -0.87
CA ILE A 616 -24.01 -10.52 -0.67
C ILE A 616 -22.85 -9.56 -0.58
N SER A 617 -21.82 -9.80 0.28
CA SER A 617 -20.64 -8.97 0.37
C SER A 617 -19.89 -8.89 -0.97
N THR A 618 -19.75 -10.01 -1.69
CA THR A 618 -19.11 -10.03 -3.02
C THR A 618 -19.84 -9.12 -4.00
N ARG A 619 -21.15 -9.22 -4.08
CA ARG A 619 -21.97 -8.42 -5.00
C ARG A 619 -21.93 -6.92 -4.64
N GLY A 620 -22.03 -6.61 -3.35
CA GLY A 620 -21.92 -5.25 -2.83
C GLY A 620 -20.58 -4.63 -3.19
N ALA A 621 -19.50 -5.31 -2.89
CA ALA A 621 -18.13 -4.85 -3.19
C ALA A 621 -17.93 -4.60 -4.69
N GLN A 622 -18.33 -5.52 -5.56
CA GLN A 622 -18.18 -5.41 -7.01
C GLN A 622 -18.92 -4.21 -7.60
N ARG A 623 -20.10 -3.89 -7.08
CA ARG A 623 -20.89 -2.75 -7.53
C ARG A 623 -20.34 -1.42 -7.03
N GLU A 624 -20.02 -1.38 -5.75
CA GLU A 624 -19.67 -0.14 -5.06
C GLU A 624 -18.23 0.34 -5.30
N MET A 625 -17.30 -0.56 -5.67
CA MET A 625 -15.92 -0.17 -5.96
C MET A 625 -15.74 0.59 -7.28
N LEU A 626 -16.69 0.50 -8.21
CA LEU A 626 -16.51 1.05 -9.56
C LEU A 626 -16.39 2.57 -9.57
N LEU A 627 -17.32 3.26 -8.94
CA LEU A 627 -17.37 4.73 -9.00
C LEU A 627 -16.12 5.39 -8.38
N PRO A 628 -15.72 5.08 -7.14
CA PRO A 628 -14.52 5.69 -6.55
C PRO A 628 -13.25 5.40 -7.39
N SER A 629 -13.10 4.16 -7.87
CA SER A 629 -11.90 3.75 -8.61
C SER A 629 -11.82 4.39 -9.99
N LEU A 630 -12.94 4.53 -10.70
CA LEU A 630 -12.96 5.19 -12.01
C LEU A 630 -12.71 6.70 -11.88
N LEU A 631 -13.19 7.36 -10.84
CA LEU A 631 -12.90 8.78 -10.62
C LEU A 631 -11.41 9.06 -10.45
N ALA A 632 -10.66 8.16 -9.82
CA ALA A 632 -9.21 8.27 -9.68
C ALA A 632 -8.48 8.29 -11.04
N ILE A 633 -9.07 7.71 -12.08
CA ILE A 633 -8.53 7.69 -13.45
C ILE A 633 -9.07 8.87 -14.26
N ILE A 634 -10.38 9.13 -14.19
CA ILE A 634 -11.06 10.11 -15.04
C ILE A 634 -10.66 11.54 -14.67
N VAL A 635 -10.56 11.85 -13.37
CA VAL A 635 -10.32 13.24 -12.92
C VAL A 635 -8.95 13.78 -13.36
N PRO A 636 -7.81 13.06 -13.22
CA PRO A 636 -6.53 13.52 -13.74
C PRO A 636 -6.54 13.78 -15.26
N VAL A 637 -7.20 12.89 -16.01
CA VAL A 637 -7.35 13.05 -17.47
C VAL A 637 -8.17 14.30 -17.78
N ALA A 638 -9.31 14.48 -17.13
CA ALA A 638 -10.17 15.64 -17.33
C ALA A 638 -9.46 16.96 -16.99
N VAL A 639 -8.74 17.00 -15.87
CA VAL A 639 -7.96 18.18 -15.46
C VAL A 639 -6.85 18.48 -16.49
N GLY A 640 -6.15 17.45 -16.97
CA GLY A 640 -5.13 17.61 -18.01
C GLY A 640 -5.69 18.16 -19.32
N LEU A 641 -6.84 17.66 -19.78
CA LEU A 641 -7.50 18.13 -21.00
C LEU A 641 -8.14 19.53 -20.86
N ILE A 642 -8.57 19.90 -19.65
CA ILE A 642 -9.22 21.21 -19.44
C ILE A 642 -8.18 22.27 -19.10
N PHE A 643 -7.30 22.02 -18.13
CA PHE A 643 -6.39 23.01 -17.53
C PHE A 643 -4.91 22.80 -17.90
N GLY A 644 -4.61 21.84 -18.76
CA GLY A 644 -3.24 21.57 -19.21
C GLY A 644 -2.28 21.10 -18.11
N VAL A 645 -0.99 21.21 -18.40
CA VAL A 645 0.10 20.78 -17.50
C VAL A 645 0.06 21.49 -16.15
N ALA A 646 -0.22 22.80 -16.17
CA ALA A 646 -0.28 23.61 -14.94
C ALA A 646 -1.40 23.14 -13.99
N GLY A 647 -2.58 22.82 -14.55
CA GLY A 647 -3.69 22.27 -13.76
C GLY A 647 -3.38 20.89 -13.16
N VAL A 648 -2.72 20.03 -13.92
CA VAL A 648 -2.29 18.70 -13.42
C VAL A 648 -1.27 18.84 -12.30
N MET A 649 -0.30 19.74 -12.41
CA MET A 649 0.66 19.99 -11.34
C MET A 649 -0.04 20.43 -10.04
N GLY A 650 -1.03 21.31 -10.15
CA GLY A 650 -1.88 21.69 -9.02
C GLY A 650 -2.64 20.51 -8.44
N LEU A 651 -3.29 19.69 -9.30
CA LEU A 651 -4.02 18.49 -8.90
C LEU A 651 -3.16 17.51 -8.08
N LEU A 652 -1.95 17.22 -8.55
CA LEU A 652 -1.06 16.27 -7.89
C LEU A 652 -0.57 16.78 -6.54
N VAL A 653 -0.22 18.06 -6.44
CA VAL A 653 0.18 18.68 -5.16
C VAL A 653 -0.99 18.73 -4.16
N GLY A 654 -2.19 19.10 -4.62
CA GLY A 654 -3.39 19.13 -3.79
C GLY A 654 -3.78 17.74 -3.29
N GLY A 655 -3.77 16.75 -4.19
CA GLY A 655 -4.07 15.36 -3.86
C GLY A 655 -3.05 14.74 -2.90
N LEU A 656 -1.75 15.02 -3.11
CA LEU A 656 -0.70 14.54 -2.22
C LEU A 656 -0.85 15.13 -0.81
N SER A 657 -0.97 16.45 -0.69
CA SER A 657 -0.98 17.13 0.61
C SER A 657 -2.20 16.74 1.44
N SER A 658 -3.40 16.79 0.87
CA SER A 658 -4.63 16.44 1.59
C SER A 658 -4.75 14.94 1.81
N GLY A 659 -4.43 14.13 0.80
CA GLY A 659 -4.56 12.68 0.85
C GLY A 659 -3.61 12.02 1.85
N PHE A 660 -2.36 12.51 1.93
CA PHE A 660 -1.40 12.01 2.92
C PHE A 660 -1.87 12.26 4.36
N VAL A 661 -2.25 13.49 4.67
CA VAL A 661 -2.72 13.85 6.02
C VAL A 661 -4.00 13.11 6.39
N LEU A 662 -4.95 13.04 5.46
CA LEU A 662 -6.23 12.34 5.66
C LEU A 662 -6.02 10.82 5.83
N ALA A 663 -5.11 10.20 5.07
CA ALA A 663 -4.80 8.78 5.20
C ALA A 663 -4.21 8.44 6.57
N VAL A 664 -3.25 9.24 7.07
CA VAL A 664 -2.69 9.07 8.42
C VAL A 664 -3.77 9.22 9.48
N PHE A 665 -4.60 10.26 9.38
CA PHE A 665 -5.72 10.48 10.29
C PHE A 665 -6.64 9.27 10.36
N MET A 666 -7.10 8.79 9.21
CA MET A 666 -8.07 7.70 9.13
C MET A 666 -7.48 6.38 9.63
N ALA A 667 -6.26 6.02 9.21
CA ALA A 667 -5.61 4.79 9.63
C ALA A 667 -5.38 4.76 11.15
N ASN A 668 -4.91 5.86 11.73
CA ASN A 668 -4.60 5.93 13.16
C ASN A 668 -5.88 6.03 14.02
N ALA A 669 -6.89 6.79 13.60
CA ALA A 669 -8.17 6.84 14.31
C ALA A 669 -8.84 5.47 14.36
N GLY A 670 -8.93 4.80 13.21
CA GLY A 670 -9.52 3.46 13.11
C GLY A 670 -8.80 2.41 13.95
N GLY A 671 -7.45 2.37 13.87
CA GLY A 671 -6.64 1.46 14.67
C GLY A 671 -6.72 1.73 16.18
N ALA A 672 -6.89 3.00 16.57
CA ALA A 672 -7.03 3.36 17.98
C ALA A 672 -8.41 2.94 18.56
N TRP A 673 -9.50 3.05 17.80
CA TRP A 673 -10.82 2.57 18.23
C TRP A 673 -10.84 1.05 18.39
N ASP A 674 -10.29 0.30 17.44
CA ASP A 674 -10.22 -1.15 17.51
C ASP A 674 -9.44 -1.63 18.75
N ASN A 675 -8.23 -1.08 18.96
CA ASN A 675 -7.43 -1.42 20.14
C ASN A 675 -8.05 -0.91 21.47
N ALA A 676 -8.88 0.13 21.46
CA ALA A 676 -9.65 0.53 22.62
C ALA A 676 -10.75 -0.50 22.94
N LYS A 677 -11.42 -1.08 21.93
CA LYS A 677 -12.36 -2.20 22.06
C LYS A 677 -11.65 -3.42 22.65
N LYS A 678 -10.53 -3.82 22.08
CA LYS A 678 -9.73 -4.98 22.56
C LYS A 678 -9.29 -4.81 24.02
N MET A 679 -8.89 -3.60 24.43
CA MET A 679 -8.56 -3.31 25.83
C MET A 679 -9.73 -3.58 26.79
N ILE A 680 -10.96 -3.26 26.40
CA ILE A 680 -12.13 -3.55 27.23
C ILE A 680 -12.40 -5.06 27.22
N GLU A 681 -12.26 -5.72 26.10
CA GLU A 681 -12.42 -7.18 25.99
C GLU A 681 -11.44 -7.97 26.86
N GLU A 682 -10.24 -7.41 27.14
CA GLU A 682 -9.27 -7.96 28.09
C GLU A 682 -9.69 -7.82 29.57
N GLY A 683 -10.86 -7.24 29.85
CA GLY A 683 -11.44 -7.14 31.20
C GLY A 683 -11.42 -5.74 31.81
N HIS A 684 -10.95 -4.72 31.12
CA HIS A 684 -11.01 -3.34 31.59
C HIS A 684 -12.45 -2.77 31.50
N PHE A 685 -12.81 -1.84 32.37
CA PHE A 685 -14.10 -1.12 32.36
C PHE A 685 -15.36 -2.03 32.27
N GLY A 686 -15.30 -3.21 32.87
CA GLY A 686 -16.41 -4.16 32.92
C GLY A 686 -16.34 -5.31 31.91
N GLY A 687 -15.37 -5.34 31.01
CA GLY A 687 -15.11 -6.46 30.11
C GLY A 687 -16.16 -6.65 29.01
N LYS A 688 -16.08 -7.80 28.34
CA LYS A 688 -17.00 -8.19 27.25
C LYS A 688 -18.46 -8.13 27.70
N GLY A 689 -19.33 -7.57 26.86
CA GLY A 689 -20.78 -7.45 27.11
C GLY A 689 -21.21 -6.25 27.96
N SER A 690 -20.27 -5.50 28.57
CA SER A 690 -20.57 -4.28 29.32
C SER A 690 -21.05 -3.14 28.43
N ASP A 691 -21.66 -2.10 29.01
CA ASP A 691 -22.05 -0.89 28.24
C ASP A 691 -20.85 -0.18 27.65
N CYS A 692 -19.68 -0.23 28.34
CA CYS A 692 -18.41 0.28 27.80
C CYS A 692 -17.96 -0.52 26.57
N HIS A 693 -18.10 -1.84 26.59
CA HIS A 693 -17.82 -2.69 25.43
C HIS A 693 -18.71 -2.32 24.25
N LYS A 694 -20.02 -2.20 24.44
CA LYS A 694 -20.96 -1.80 23.40
C LYS A 694 -20.63 -0.42 22.82
N ALA A 695 -20.25 0.53 23.66
CA ALA A 695 -19.84 1.87 23.23
C ALA A 695 -18.57 1.82 22.35
N THR A 696 -17.58 1.00 22.70
CA THR A 696 -16.36 0.85 21.91
C THR A 696 -16.57 0.05 20.63
N VAL A 697 -17.47 -0.93 20.60
CA VAL A 697 -17.89 -1.61 19.36
C VAL A 697 -18.49 -0.61 18.36
N VAL A 698 -19.31 0.34 18.82
CA VAL A 698 -19.82 1.42 17.94
C VAL A 698 -18.68 2.28 17.41
N GLY A 699 -17.70 2.63 18.26
CA GLY A 699 -16.53 3.38 17.83
C GLY A 699 -15.70 2.64 16.79
N ASP A 700 -15.46 1.36 16.98
CA ASP A 700 -14.74 0.47 16.07
C ASP A 700 -15.47 0.35 14.73
N THR A 701 -16.79 0.12 14.75
CA THR A 701 -17.63 0.10 13.53
C THR A 701 -17.52 1.39 12.69
N VAL A 702 -17.37 2.55 13.34
CA VAL A 702 -17.08 3.82 12.63
C VAL A 702 -15.64 3.84 12.11
N GLY A 703 -14.71 3.28 12.86
CA GLY A 703 -13.28 3.23 12.53
C GLY A 703 -12.92 2.25 11.41
N ASP A 704 -13.70 1.20 11.24
CA ASP A 704 -13.45 0.14 10.27
C ASP A 704 -13.33 0.65 8.82
N PRO A 705 -14.29 1.42 8.27
CA PRO A 705 -14.11 2.03 6.96
C PRO A 705 -12.90 2.95 6.88
N PHE A 706 -12.51 3.59 7.99
CA PHE A 706 -11.36 4.47 8.06
C PHE A 706 -10.05 3.69 7.89
N LYS A 707 -9.84 2.65 8.72
CA LYS A 707 -8.56 1.93 8.78
C LYS A 707 -8.35 0.92 7.65
N ASP A 708 -9.42 0.34 7.10
CA ASP A 708 -9.32 -0.83 6.21
C ASP A 708 -9.83 -0.57 4.79
N THR A 709 -10.60 0.50 4.55
CA THR A 709 -11.09 0.84 3.20
C THR A 709 -10.56 2.19 2.73
N SER A 710 -11.01 3.29 3.32
CA SER A 710 -10.74 4.65 2.81
C SER A 710 -9.29 5.08 3.06
N GLY A 711 -8.79 4.94 4.29
CA GLY A 711 -7.45 5.36 4.66
C GLY A 711 -6.34 4.73 3.79
N PRO A 712 -6.24 3.39 3.74
CA PRO A 712 -5.23 2.73 2.91
C PRO A 712 -5.42 2.98 1.41
N SER A 713 -6.64 3.16 0.93
CA SER A 713 -6.89 3.43 -0.50
C SER A 713 -6.44 4.82 -0.94
N LEU A 714 -6.32 5.78 -0.01
CA LEU A 714 -5.82 7.13 -0.31
C LEU A 714 -4.36 7.12 -0.79
N ASN A 715 -3.51 6.25 -0.22
CA ASN A 715 -2.12 6.17 -0.65
C ASN A 715 -2.02 5.70 -2.12
N ILE A 716 -2.91 4.79 -2.53
CA ILE A 716 -3.00 4.32 -3.91
C ILE A 716 -3.59 5.43 -4.79
N LEU A 717 -4.64 6.13 -4.33
CA LEU A 717 -5.25 7.24 -5.05
C LEU A 717 -4.21 8.29 -5.45
N ILE A 718 -3.38 8.74 -4.51
CA ILE A 718 -2.33 9.75 -4.74
C ILE A 718 -1.38 9.30 -5.84
N LYS A 719 -0.90 8.07 -5.76
CA LYS A 719 0.04 7.50 -6.74
C LYS A 719 -0.63 7.23 -8.08
N LEU A 720 -1.85 6.70 -8.09
CA LEU A 720 -2.59 6.44 -9.33
C LEU A 720 -2.88 7.73 -10.09
N MET A 721 -3.29 8.81 -9.42
CA MET A 721 -3.47 10.11 -10.07
C MET A 721 -2.17 10.58 -10.73
N SER A 722 -1.01 10.40 -10.07
CA SER A 722 0.30 10.75 -10.64
C SER A 722 0.64 9.85 -11.83
N MET A 723 0.44 8.54 -11.73
CA MET A 723 0.72 7.59 -12.81
C MET A 723 -0.19 7.81 -14.03
N VAL A 724 -1.48 8.08 -13.81
CA VAL A 724 -2.41 8.44 -14.90
C VAL A 724 -1.95 9.73 -15.59
N SER A 725 -1.56 10.73 -14.82
CA SER A 725 -1.06 12.01 -15.37
C SER A 725 0.22 11.79 -16.20
N ILE A 726 1.16 10.97 -15.72
CA ILE A 726 2.38 10.61 -16.45
C ILE A 726 2.03 9.92 -17.77
N VAL A 727 1.18 8.92 -17.75
CA VAL A 727 0.77 8.19 -18.96
C VAL A 727 0.02 9.09 -19.94
N MET A 728 -0.76 10.04 -19.45
CA MET A 728 -1.53 10.97 -20.29
C MET A 728 -0.79 12.26 -20.66
N ALA A 729 0.48 12.41 -20.28
CA ALA A 729 1.26 13.62 -20.49
C ALA A 729 1.34 14.01 -21.99
N GLY A 730 1.59 13.05 -22.87
CA GLY A 730 1.64 13.28 -24.32
C GLY A 730 0.33 13.85 -24.87
N LEU A 731 -0.82 13.34 -24.41
CA LEU A 731 -2.14 13.84 -24.79
C LEU A 731 -2.39 15.23 -24.20
N THR A 732 -2.02 15.47 -22.95
CA THR A 732 -2.17 16.77 -22.27
C THR A 732 -1.36 17.86 -22.97
N VAL A 733 -0.14 17.54 -23.43
CA VAL A 733 0.71 18.47 -24.19
C VAL A 733 0.13 18.73 -25.57
N ALA A 734 -0.41 17.71 -26.23
CA ALA A 734 -0.96 17.85 -27.59
C ALA A 734 -2.29 18.61 -27.62
N TRP A 735 -3.08 18.49 -26.58
CA TRP A 735 -4.43 19.08 -26.57
C TRP A 735 -4.89 19.43 -25.13
N HIS A 736 -5.24 20.71 -24.94
CA HIS A 736 -5.90 21.22 -23.74
C HIS A 736 -6.71 22.49 -24.10
N ILE A 737 -7.68 22.85 -23.25
CA ILE A 737 -8.59 23.97 -23.50
C ILE A 737 -7.98 25.30 -23.04
N PHE A 738 -7.34 25.34 -21.86
CA PHE A 738 -6.76 26.53 -21.24
C PHE A 738 -5.24 26.47 -21.15
#